data_de6ca9960fb213ad36de6e81ba1ae8f6
#
_entry.id   de6ca9960fb213ad36de6e81ba1ae8f6
#
_cell.length_a   1.000
_cell.length_b   1.000
_cell.length_c   1.000
_cell.angle_alpha   90.00
_cell.angle_beta   90.00
_cell.angle_gamma   90.00
#
_symmetry.space_group_name_H-M   'P 1'
#
loop_
_entity.id
_entity.type
_entity.pdbx_description
1 polymer ?
#
loop_
_entity_poly.entity_id
_entity_poly.type
_entity_poly.pdbx_seq_one_letter_code
_entity_poly.pdbx_strand_id
1 'polypeptide(L)'
;MSKKRISGGLMAAAMALNCFAAVPFTAFAEEVIGEFEDGTLENDAKIQKDLAGYSGSGYVYLEDNSSTIPSATATVNLAEAGNFALIIGYAAPYGNKGATIEVNGENIGQVTFEESEGFAELNVGKVAFKAGENTIKINSTWGYTIVDYVKVTEYQAPERPEIKATQTATCDANATKETKALMSYLASVYGSHILSGQQEIYKYGPHDIETEFNYIEEKTGKLPAIRGFDYGNFCCPAFGSDDGSTERVLAWAAKGGIATASFHLNVPTDFASYTIGSNIAWDQTTYSQNTDFSPAKAATEGTKENQYYTQALDTLAEQFLILQEKGVPVIWRPLHEAEGAGGEGGSWFWWGREGSKAYRDLWVYTYNYLTETKGCHNLIWEWNSYDYSTSANWYPGDNYVDIIGYDKYNCTDWSTGQAVLVHNTSAIPDTFYNIMARYNNAKMVAMAECDSFSTVENLTTEKAGWLYFMPWYDGGTDATNFLSNPMFNTEEDLIAMYQSDYCITLDELPKLSDVEYDPTETNEVVNTEPTEAEAGHAVIGQDDKGNFTIDLPEASDTVYLTVELPDGCTYANGGLGVSIEINGTYYWANVQWEAKKSGTVELNLADNLLNVTEGVEPVEDEAIINTVKEKLSTVKSFQGQIWYAEKAETTDVKITDAYVKSEGTEDPSEESSESETEPVETSESETDVAPDGVKYGDANLDGSVNIVDVITINKAIMGKDTLTSEGLVNADLNHNQKPDSDESLAILKFIVGLLSESDLANF
;
A
#
# COMPACT_ATOMS: atom_id res chain seq x y z
N MET A 1 44.44 -0.31 77.08
CA MET A 1 43.92 -1.60 77.59
C MET A 1 42.50 -1.76 77.12
N SER A 2 42.09 -2.93 76.72
CA SER A 2 40.78 -3.41 76.26
C SER A 2 40.45 -3.11 74.81
N LYS A 3 40.69 -4.10 73.98
CA LYS A 3 40.19 -4.28 72.61
C LYS A 3 38.70 -4.60 72.67
N LYS A 4 37.84 -3.82 71.96
CA LYS A 4 36.52 -4.23 71.66
C LYS A 4 36.48 -4.58 70.15
N ARG A 5 36.24 -5.86 69.85
CA ARG A 5 35.89 -6.39 68.54
C ARG A 5 34.50 -5.90 68.21
N ILE A 6 34.36 -5.29 67.04
CA ILE A 6 33.06 -5.02 66.40
C ILE A 6 32.84 -6.18 65.41
N SER A 7 31.89 -7.02 65.72
CA SER A 7 31.36 -8.06 64.82
C SER A 7 30.51 -7.43 63.74
N GLY A 8 30.91 -7.60 62.47
CA GLY A 8 30.09 -7.22 61.32
C GLY A 8 28.86 -8.14 61.23
N GLY A 9 27.69 -7.55 61.34
CA GLY A 9 26.45 -8.18 61.00
C GLY A 9 26.24 -8.11 59.48
N LEU A 10 26.24 -9.25 58.83
CA LEU A 10 25.70 -9.43 57.48
C LEU A 10 24.17 -9.19 57.58
N MET A 11 23.69 -8.10 57.03
CA MET A 11 22.27 -7.98 56.63
C MET A 11 22.09 -8.72 55.31
N ALA A 12 21.55 -9.93 55.38
CA ALA A 12 20.95 -10.61 54.24
C ALA A 12 19.64 -9.83 53.89
N ALA A 13 19.64 -9.09 52.80
CA ALA A 13 18.44 -8.63 52.19
C ALA A 13 17.71 -9.87 51.61
N ALA A 14 16.64 -10.26 52.27
CA ALA A 14 15.70 -11.21 51.69
C ALA A 14 15.01 -10.50 50.51
N MET A 15 15.40 -10.83 49.29
CA MET A 15 14.57 -10.60 48.11
C MET A 15 13.31 -11.45 48.33
N ALA A 16 12.19 -10.80 48.62
CA ALA A 16 10.89 -11.41 48.46
C ALA A 16 10.71 -11.65 46.98
N LEU A 17 10.92 -12.88 46.51
CA LEU A 17 10.32 -13.36 45.30
C LEU A 17 8.81 -13.25 45.53
N ASN A 18 8.20 -12.21 45.00
CA ASN A 18 6.79 -12.24 44.66
C ASN A 18 6.65 -13.31 43.57
N CYS A 19 6.36 -14.54 43.97
CA CYS A 19 5.69 -15.47 43.10
C CYS A 19 4.36 -14.81 42.74
N PHE A 20 4.30 -14.14 41.60
CA PHE A 20 3.04 -14.04 40.90
C PHE A 20 2.59 -15.50 40.74
N ALA A 21 1.61 -15.88 41.53
CA ALA A 21 0.81 -17.05 41.21
C ALA A 21 0.31 -16.77 39.79
N ALA A 22 0.89 -17.49 38.81
CA ALA A 22 0.25 -17.62 37.53
C ALA A 22 -1.19 -18.01 37.88
N VAL A 23 -2.13 -17.12 37.66
CA VAL A 23 -3.54 -17.48 37.58
C VAL A 23 -3.53 -18.64 36.59
N PRO A 24 -3.96 -19.84 36.96
CA PRO A 24 -4.00 -20.91 35.96
C PRO A 24 -4.88 -20.35 34.85
N PHE A 25 -4.32 -20.22 33.66
CA PHE A 25 -5.05 -20.10 32.43
C PHE A 25 -5.99 -21.31 32.47
N THR A 26 -7.25 -21.08 32.82
CA THR A 26 -8.26 -22.11 32.68
C THR A 26 -8.39 -22.29 31.18
N ALA A 27 -7.76 -23.34 30.66
CA ALA A 27 -7.96 -23.76 29.30
C ALA A 27 -9.48 -23.74 29.07
N PHE A 28 -9.90 -23.03 28.03
CA PHE A 28 -11.28 -23.08 27.55
C PHE A 28 -11.48 -24.52 27.09
N ALA A 29 -12.08 -25.33 27.95
CA ALA A 29 -12.02 -26.79 27.86
C ALA A 29 -13.16 -27.36 27.02
N GLU A 30 -14.13 -26.57 26.58
CA GLU A 30 -15.30 -27.06 25.84
C GLU A 30 -15.69 -26.07 24.74
N GLU A 31 -15.84 -26.62 23.52
CA GLU A 31 -16.55 -25.92 22.42
C GLU A 31 -17.96 -25.57 22.89
N VAL A 32 -18.39 -24.31 22.71
CA VAL A 32 -19.75 -23.91 23.00
C VAL A 32 -20.50 -23.86 21.68
N ILE A 33 -21.53 -24.68 21.55
CA ILE A 33 -22.32 -24.83 20.33
C ILE A 33 -23.72 -24.23 20.57
N GLY A 34 -24.22 -23.49 19.59
CA GLY A 34 -25.60 -23.02 19.52
C GLY A 34 -26.22 -23.42 18.19
N GLU A 35 -27.31 -24.19 18.23
CA GLU A 35 -28.01 -24.65 17.03
C GLU A 35 -28.96 -23.55 16.52
N PHE A 36 -28.97 -23.31 15.20
CA PHE A 36 -29.85 -22.29 14.62
C PHE A 36 -31.32 -22.71 14.66
N GLU A 37 -31.64 -23.99 14.54
CA GLU A 37 -33.02 -24.48 14.64
C GLU A 37 -33.65 -24.35 16.04
N ASP A 38 -32.83 -24.23 17.07
CA ASP A 38 -33.29 -23.99 18.46
C ASP A 38 -33.41 -22.50 18.77
N GLY A 39 -33.00 -21.63 17.85
CA GLY A 39 -32.98 -20.18 17.99
C GLY A 39 -34.20 -19.44 17.44
N THR A 40 -34.02 -18.19 17.06
CA THR A 40 -35.07 -17.34 16.49
C THR A 40 -34.93 -17.30 14.96
N LEU A 41 -36.05 -17.59 14.28
CA LEU A 41 -36.14 -17.57 12.82
C LEU A 41 -37.08 -16.43 12.38
N GLU A 42 -36.63 -15.65 11.38
CA GLU A 42 -37.39 -14.50 10.87
C GLU A 42 -37.51 -14.60 9.33
N ASN A 43 -38.54 -13.96 8.79
CA ASN A 43 -38.73 -13.73 7.36
C ASN A 43 -38.62 -14.99 6.50
N ASP A 44 -39.49 -15.97 6.72
CA ASP A 44 -39.58 -17.22 5.96
C ASP A 44 -38.38 -18.18 6.10
N ALA A 45 -37.48 -17.98 7.07
CA ALA A 45 -36.50 -18.98 7.46
C ALA A 45 -37.20 -20.27 7.93
N LYS A 46 -36.70 -21.46 7.51
CA LYS A 46 -37.36 -22.74 7.69
C LYS A 46 -36.40 -23.80 8.22
N ILE A 47 -36.85 -24.59 9.20
CA ILE A 47 -36.12 -25.79 9.60
C ILE A 47 -36.36 -26.90 8.58
N GLN A 48 -35.27 -27.49 8.10
CA GLN A 48 -35.28 -28.63 7.15
C GLN A 48 -34.43 -29.80 7.67
N LYS A 49 -34.57 -30.99 7.07
CA LYS A 49 -33.92 -32.24 7.51
C LYS A 49 -33.55 -33.18 6.37
N ASP A 50 -33.73 -32.74 5.14
CA ASP A 50 -33.58 -33.56 3.93
C ASP A 50 -32.14 -33.64 3.43
N LEU A 51 -31.25 -32.72 3.83
CA LEU A 51 -29.82 -32.79 3.59
C LEU A 51 -29.14 -33.54 4.76
N ALA A 52 -28.43 -34.64 4.48
CA ALA A 52 -27.78 -35.45 5.52
C ALA A 52 -26.51 -34.78 6.03
N GLY A 53 -26.21 -34.93 7.32
CA GLY A 53 -24.96 -34.46 7.94
C GLY A 53 -25.11 -33.25 8.85
N TYR A 54 -26.29 -32.72 9.06
CA TYR A 54 -26.56 -31.64 10.01
C TYR A 54 -26.36 -32.11 11.47
N SER A 55 -26.09 -31.15 12.36
CA SER A 55 -26.10 -31.34 13.80
C SER A 55 -27.51 -31.16 14.40
N GLY A 56 -27.67 -31.35 15.69
CA GLY A 56 -28.92 -31.08 16.39
C GLY A 56 -30.14 -31.81 15.86
N SER A 57 -31.23 -31.11 15.70
CA SER A 57 -32.53 -31.64 15.27
C SER A 57 -32.91 -31.33 13.82
N GLY A 58 -32.13 -30.56 13.11
CA GLY A 58 -32.33 -30.09 11.74
C GLY A 58 -31.35 -28.97 11.40
N TYR A 59 -31.50 -28.35 10.26
CA TYR A 59 -30.76 -27.18 9.86
C TYR A 59 -31.72 -26.06 9.42
N VAL A 60 -31.26 -24.81 9.34
CA VAL A 60 -32.08 -23.70 8.90
C VAL A 60 -31.79 -23.37 7.44
N TYR A 61 -32.82 -23.32 6.63
CA TYR A 61 -32.81 -22.88 5.26
C TYR A 61 -33.33 -21.43 5.18
N LEU A 62 -32.49 -20.53 4.71
CA LEU A 62 -32.80 -19.13 4.48
C LEU A 62 -33.11 -18.94 3.00
N GLU A 63 -34.41 -18.88 2.68
CA GLU A 63 -34.92 -18.77 1.32
C GLU A 63 -34.62 -17.39 0.74
N ASP A 64 -34.11 -17.33 -0.50
CA ASP A 64 -33.92 -16.05 -1.20
C ASP A 64 -35.31 -15.45 -1.53
N ASN A 65 -35.64 -14.37 -0.85
CA ASN A 65 -36.89 -13.64 -1.02
C ASN A 65 -36.60 -12.16 -1.23
N SER A 66 -36.81 -11.67 -2.44
CA SER A 66 -36.52 -10.29 -2.84
C SER A 66 -37.28 -9.20 -2.04
N SER A 67 -38.27 -9.59 -1.22
CA SER A 67 -39.07 -8.64 -0.44
C SER A 67 -38.70 -8.59 1.04
N THR A 68 -38.04 -9.61 1.59
CA THR A 68 -37.63 -9.67 3.00
C THR A 68 -36.33 -10.45 3.12
N ILE A 69 -35.42 -10.00 3.99
CA ILE A 69 -34.16 -10.70 4.26
C ILE A 69 -34.45 -11.79 5.31
N PRO A 70 -34.34 -13.09 4.97
CA PRO A 70 -34.49 -14.15 5.94
C PRO A 70 -33.29 -14.22 6.87
N SER A 71 -33.53 -14.51 8.13
CA SER A 71 -32.47 -14.62 9.12
C SER A 71 -32.70 -15.72 10.15
N ALA A 72 -31.59 -16.21 10.70
CA ALA A 72 -31.56 -17.15 11.81
C ALA A 72 -30.63 -16.65 12.90
N THR A 73 -31.06 -16.74 14.16
CA THR A 73 -30.27 -16.33 15.33
C THR A 73 -30.05 -17.55 16.23
N ALA A 74 -28.81 -17.90 16.45
CA ALA A 74 -28.41 -18.88 17.46
C ALA A 74 -27.94 -18.17 18.74
N THR A 75 -27.96 -18.90 19.87
CA THR A 75 -27.53 -18.38 21.17
C THR A 75 -26.45 -19.26 21.76
N VAL A 76 -25.37 -18.65 22.26
CA VAL A 76 -24.32 -19.34 23.03
C VAL A 76 -24.16 -18.66 24.39
N ASN A 77 -23.69 -19.44 25.39
CA ASN A 77 -23.49 -18.93 26.74
C ASN A 77 -22.04 -19.13 27.17
N LEU A 78 -21.29 -18.05 27.36
CA LEU A 78 -19.88 -18.07 27.69
C LEU A 78 -19.66 -17.77 29.18
N ALA A 79 -18.70 -18.45 29.78
CA ALA A 79 -18.36 -18.25 31.20
C ALA A 79 -17.71 -16.87 31.44
N GLU A 80 -16.91 -16.39 30.49
CA GLU A 80 -16.12 -15.16 30.58
C GLU A 80 -16.28 -14.34 29.29
N ALA A 81 -16.08 -13.04 29.37
CA ALA A 81 -15.96 -12.17 28.19
C ALA A 81 -14.54 -12.33 27.61
N GLY A 82 -14.42 -12.12 26.30
CA GLY A 82 -13.12 -12.15 25.63
C GLY A 82 -13.25 -12.32 24.12
N ASN A 83 -12.12 -12.47 23.47
CA ASN A 83 -12.02 -12.76 22.04
C ASN A 83 -11.94 -14.27 21.79
N PHE A 84 -12.87 -14.79 21.00
CA PHE A 84 -12.98 -16.21 20.67
C PHE A 84 -13.06 -16.40 19.17
N ALA A 85 -12.74 -17.58 18.68
CA ALA A 85 -13.01 -17.95 17.29
C ALA A 85 -14.50 -18.27 17.12
N LEU A 86 -15.15 -17.61 16.16
CA LEU A 86 -16.50 -17.94 15.72
C LEU A 86 -16.44 -18.81 14.48
N ILE A 87 -17.09 -19.97 14.57
CA ILE A 87 -17.19 -20.93 13.45
C ILE A 87 -18.69 -21.12 13.18
N ILE A 88 -19.05 -21.17 11.88
CA ILE A 88 -20.43 -21.39 11.45
C ILE A 88 -20.49 -22.68 10.64
N GLY A 89 -21.32 -23.63 11.07
CA GLY A 89 -21.72 -24.80 10.32
C GLY A 89 -22.71 -24.40 9.22
N TYR A 90 -22.40 -24.73 7.96
CA TYR A 90 -23.22 -24.35 6.81
C TYR A 90 -23.20 -25.42 5.71
N ALA A 91 -24.08 -25.28 4.74
CA ALA A 91 -24.00 -26.01 3.48
C ALA A 91 -24.32 -25.11 2.28
N ALA A 92 -23.59 -25.26 1.17
CA ALA A 92 -23.78 -24.50 -0.05
C ALA A 92 -23.68 -25.40 -1.30
N PRO A 93 -24.60 -26.40 -1.45
CA PRO A 93 -24.48 -27.41 -2.49
C PRO A 93 -24.81 -26.91 -3.91
N TYR A 94 -25.16 -25.62 -4.07
CA TYR A 94 -25.53 -24.99 -5.33
C TYR A 94 -24.74 -23.69 -5.56
N GLY A 95 -23.44 -23.70 -5.25
CA GLY A 95 -22.53 -22.56 -5.41
C GLY A 95 -22.49 -21.65 -4.19
N ASN A 96 -21.59 -20.68 -4.23
CA ASN A 96 -21.31 -19.74 -3.13
C ASN A 96 -22.56 -18.97 -2.69
N LYS A 97 -22.63 -18.64 -1.39
CA LYS A 97 -23.75 -17.90 -0.78
C LYS A 97 -23.20 -16.75 0.07
N GLY A 98 -23.87 -15.59 0.04
CA GLY A 98 -23.50 -14.41 0.83
C GLY A 98 -24.41 -14.22 2.04
N ALA A 99 -23.82 -13.81 3.16
CA ALA A 99 -24.55 -13.43 4.36
C ALA A 99 -23.85 -12.32 5.15
N THR A 100 -24.60 -11.56 5.97
CA THR A 100 -24.05 -10.72 7.02
C THR A 100 -24.19 -11.39 8.37
N ILE A 101 -23.24 -11.16 9.27
CA ILE A 101 -23.23 -11.68 10.63
C ILE A 101 -23.42 -10.54 11.62
N GLU A 102 -24.35 -10.71 12.57
CA GLU A 102 -24.47 -9.85 13.71
C GLU A 102 -24.14 -10.62 14.99
N VAL A 103 -23.36 -10.05 15.88
CA VAL A 103 -23.08 -10.60 17.22
C VAL A 103 -23.59 -9.61 18.26
N ASN A 104 -24.50 -10.06 19.13
CA ASN A 104 -25.17 -9.20 20.14
C ASN A 104 -25.86 -7.97 19.55
N GLY A 105 -26.27 -8.01 18.28
CA GLY A 105 -26.93 -6.93 17.56
C GLY A 105 -26.00 -5.98 16.84
N GLU A 106 -24.69 -6.20 16.89
CA GLU A 106 -23.69 -5.46 16.13
C GLU A 106 -23.31 -6.25 14.86
N ASN A 107 -23.33 -5.59 13.70
CA ASN A 107 -22.89 -6.17 12.45
C ASN A 107 -21.35 -6.29 12.45
N ILE A 108 -20.84 -7.52 12.34
CA ILE A 108 -19.39 -7.80 12.32
C ILE A 108 -18.84 -8.06 10.91
N GLY A 109 -19.67 -7.92 9.88
CA GLY A 109 -19.25 -8.00 8.49
C GLY A 109 -20.03 -8.96 7.62
N GLN A 110 -19.58 -9.07 6.38
CA GLN A 110 -20.10 -10.02 5.39
C GLN A 110 -19.20 -11.24 5.29
N VAL A 111 -19.83 -12.38 5.00
CA VAL A 111 -19.12 -13.64 4.75
C VAL A 111 -19.63 -14.30 3.49
N THR A 112 -18.78 -15.08 2.86
CA THR A 112 -19.14 -16.00 1.77
C THR A 112 -19.07 -17.43 2.28
N PHE A 113 -20.16 -18.15 2.15
CA PHE A 113 -20.20 -19.59 2.31
C PHE A 113 -19.83 -20.22 0.97
N GLU A 114 -18.63 -20.75 0.89
CA GLU A 114 -18.12 -21.38 -0.33
C GLU A 114 -18.90 -22.64 -0.69
N GLU A 115 -18.92 -22.98 -1.98
CA GLU A 115 -19.61 -24.18 -2.47
C GLU A 115 -19.12 -25.44 -1.71
N SER A 116 -20.06 -26.27 -1.27
CA SER A 116 -19.76 -27.48 -0.51
C SER A 116 -20.69 -28.62 -0.89
N GLU A 117 -20.16 -29.85 -1.04
CA GLU A 117 -20.97 -31.04 -1.32
C GLU A 117 -21.92 -31.43 -0.17
N GLY A 118 -21.65 -30.98 1.04
CA GLY A 118 -22.41 -31.23 2.26
C GLY A 118 -22.16 -30.16 3.32
N PHE A 119 -22.37 -30.50 4.58
CA PHE A 119 -22.07 -29.55 5.66
C PHE A 119 -20.56 -29.32 5.80
N ALA A 120 -20.16 -28.05 5.89
CA ALA A 120 -18.82 -27.56 6.08
C ALA A 120 -18.78 -26.53 7.22
N GLU A 121 -17.61 -26.14 7.68
CA GLU A 121 -17.41 -25.08 8.65
C GLU A 121 -16.77 -23.87 7.99
N LEU A 122 -17.31 -22.68 8.28
CA LEU A 122 -16.68 -21.39 7.99
C LEU A 122 -16.07 -20.85 9.27
N ASN A 123 -14.77 -20.65 9.32
CA ASN A 123 -14.11 -19.90 10.38
C ASN A 123 -14.22 -18.40 10.09
N VAL A 124 -15.04 -17.69 10.87
CA VAL A 124 -15.23 -16.23 10.77
C VAL A 124 -14.00 -15.48 11.33
N GLY A 125 -13.21 -16.16 12.18
CA GLY A 125 -12.06 -15.55 12.83
C GLY A 125 -12.34 -15.10 14.25
N LYS A 126 -11.56 -14.10 14.69
CA LYS A 126 -11.63 -13.53 16.04
C LYS A 126 -12.83 -12.63 16.20
N VAL A 127 -13.67 -12.92 17.20
CA VAL A 127 -14.88 -12.15 17.52
C VAL A 127 -14.92 -11.89 19.02
N ALA A 128 -15.30 -10.68 19.41
CA ALA A 128 -15.49 -10.30 20.81
C ALA A 128 -16.85 -10.78 21.33
N PHE A 129 -16.85 -11.47 22.46
CA PHE A 129 -18.04 -11.95 23.14
C PHE A 129 -18.08 -11.45 24.58
N LYS A 130 -19.29 -11.26 25.11
CA LYS A 130 -19.51 -10.92 26.52
C LYS A 130 -19.67 -12.19 27.39
N ALA A 131 -19.44 -12.07 28.68
CA ALA A 131 -19.82 -13.14 29.62
C ALA A 131 -21.36 -13.32 29.66
N GLY A 132 -21.80 -14.58 29.76
CA GLY A 132 -23.22 -14.92 29.73
C GLY A 132 -23.72 -15.18 28.31
N GLU A 133 -24.98 -14.84 28.08
CA GLU A 133 -25.68 -15.08 26.82
C GLU A 133 -25.21 -14.15 25.71
N ASN A 134 -24.87 -14.73 24.56
CA ASN A 134 -24.53 -14.04 23.31
C ASN A 134 -25.42 -14.55 22.18
N THR A 135 -25.83 -13.65 21.30
CA THR A 135 -26.64 -13.96 20.13
C THR A 135 -25.80 -13.78 18.87
N ILE A 136 -25.89 -14.76 17.96
CA ILE A 136 -25.25 -14.73 16.65
C ILE A 136 -26.35 -14.84 15.59
N LYS A 137 -26.54 -13.79 14.79
CA LYS A 137 -27.58 -13.73 13.76
C LYS A 137 -26.94 -13.75 12.38
N ILE A 138 -27.45 -14.60 11.52
CA ILE A 138 -27.09 -14.68 10.10
C ILE A 138 -28.25 -14.11 9.28
N ASN A 139 -27.95 -13.10 8.45
CA ASN A 139 -28.90 -12.54 7.49
C ASN A 139 -28.43 -12.94 6.07
N SER A 140 -29.24 -13.66 5.31
CA SER A 140 -28.92 -14.03 3.94
C SER A 140 -28.93 -12.77 3.06
N THR A 141 -27.82 -12.49 2.37
CA THR A 141 -27.72 -11.34 1.47
C THR A 141 -27.81 -11.73 0.01
N TRP A 142 -27.44 -12.95 -0.32
CA TRP A 142 -27.50 -13.48 -1.67
C TRP A 142 -27.62 -15.01 -1.71
N GLY A 143 -28.60 -15.47 -2.48
CA GLY A 143 -28.86 -16.88 -2.71
C GLY A 143 -29.53 -17.60 -1.55
N TYR A 144 -29.72 -18.88 -1.71
CA TYR A 144 -30.31 -19.78 -0.72
C TYR A 144 -29.21 -20.21 0.26
N THR A 145 -29.25 -19.69 1.48
CA THR A 145 -28.25 -19.98 2.50
C THR A 145 -28.72 -21.09 3.43
N ILE A 146 -27.88 -22.06 3.72
CA ILE A 146 -28.13 -23.15 4.68
C ILE A 146 -27.17 -22.97 5.84
N VAL A 147 -27.68 -22.82 7.06
CA VAL A 147 -26.90 -22.72 8.29
C VAL A 147 -27.36 -23.78 9.29
N ASP A 148 -26.43 -24.34 10.02
CA ASP A 148 -26.64 -25.46 10.93
C ASP A 148 -26.45 -25.02 12.38
N TYR A 149 -25.22 -24.66 12.75
CA TYR A 149 -24.86 -24.24 14.10
C TYR A 149 -23.85 -23.11 14.11
N VAL A 150 -23.68 -22.49 15.25
CA VAL A 150 -22.49 -21.69 15.59
C VAL A 150 -21.66 -22.46 16.63
N LYS A 151 -20.35 -22.37 16.49
CA LYS A 151 -19.39 -22.92 17.43
C LYS A 151 -18.43 -21.82 17.86
N VAL A 152 -18.27 -21.65 19.17
CA VAL A 152 -17.32 -20.71 19.75
C VAL A 152 -16.23 -21.49 20.46
N THR A 153 -14.98 -21.22 20.07
CA THR A 153 -13.80 -21.89 20.60
C THR A 153 -12.75 -20.89 21.03
N GLU A 154 -11.72 -21.34 21.73
CA GLU A 154 -10.54 -20.51 21.99
C GLU A 154 -9.96 -20.00 20.66
N TYR A 155 -9.72 -18.68 20.56
CA TYR A 155 -9.05 -18.11 19.40
C TYR A 155 -7.57 -18.46 19.46
N GLN A 156 -7.09 -19.11 18.42
CA GLN A 156 -5.67 -19.38 18.23
C GLN A 156 -5.16 -18.43 17.16
N ALA A 157 -4.35 -17.45 17.57
CA ALA A 157 -3.69 -16.57 16.60
C ALA A 157 -2.75 -17.40 15.70
N PRO A 158 -2.65 -17.09 14.40
CA PRO A 158 -1.69 -17.74 13.53
C PRO A 158 -0.26 -17.64 14.07
N GLU A 159 0.59 -18.64 13.78
CA GLU A 159 2.02 -18.47 14.02
C GLU A 159 2.55 -17.31 13.16
N ARG A 160 3.26 -16.39 13.79
CA ARG A 160 3.81 -15.19 13.14
C ARG A 160 5.33 -15.23 13.17
N PRO A 161 6.02 -14.68 12.15
CA PRO A 161 7.46 -14.49 12.19
C PRO A 161 7.89 -13.64 13.39
N GLU A 162 9.16 -13.78 13.78
CA GLU A 162 9.76 -12.89 14.77
C GLU A 162 9.76 -11.43 14.27
N ILE A 163 9.28 -10.52 15.11
CA ILE A 163 9.30 -9.10 14.80
C ILE A 163 10.71 -8.59 15.02
N LYS A 164 11.33 -8.09 13.95
CA LYS A 164 12.67 -7.52 13.97
C LYS A 164 12.90 -6.58 12.79
N ALA A 165 13.86 -5.69 12.95
CA ALA A 165 14.46 -4.93 11.87
C ALA A 165 15.95 -5.26 11.80
N THR A 166 16.49 -5.42 10.59
CA THR A 166 17.91 -5.76 10.39
C THR A 166 18.76 -4.52 10.12
N GLN A 167 18.15 -3.39 9.81
CA GLN A 167 18.79 -2.11 9.57
C GLN A 167 18.29 -1.12 10.63
N THR A 168 19.02 -1.01 11.72
CA THR A 168 18.69 -0.19 12.90
C THR A 168 19.57 1.03 13.07
N ALA A 169 20.63 1.17 12.26
CA ALA A 169 21.37 2.42 12.11
C ALA A 169 20.60 3.42 11.22
N THR A 170 20.90 4.71 11.36
CA THR A 170 20.33 5.73 10.48
C THR A 170 20.84 5.61 9.04
N CYS A 171 19.99 5.84 8.04
CA CYS A 171 20.38 5.90 6.63
C CYS A 171 21.34 7.09 6.36
N ASP A 172 21.20 8.19 7.10
CA ASP A 172 22.18 9.27 7.10
C ASP A 172 23.38 8.89 7.99
N ALA A 173 24.50 8.56 7.38
CA ALA A 173 25.75 8.24 8.08
C ALA A 173 26.27 9.40 8.97
N ASN A 174 25.94 10.65 8.59
CA ASN A 174 26.32 11.86 9.31
C ASN A 174 25.30 12.27 10.38
N ALA A 175 24.26 11.46 10.61
CA ALA A 175 23.24 11.76 11.61
C ALA A 175 23.85 12.16 12.95
N THR A 176 23.21 13.14 13.63
CA THR A 176 23.68 13.62 14.93
C THR A 176 23.67 12.51 15.98
N LYS A 177 24.43 12.70 17.04
CA LYS A 177 24.46 11.71 18.13
C LYS A 177 23.09 11.52 18.79
N GLU A 178 22.27 12.58 18.86
CA GLU A 178 20.91 12.52 19.39
C GLU A 178 19.99 11.74 18.46
N THR A 179 20.16 11.90 17.15
CA THR A 179 19.41 11.15 16.14
C THR A 179 19.75 9.66 16.17
N LYS A 180 21.03 9.32 16.24
CA LYS A 180 21.50 7.93 16.40
C LYS A 180 21.01 7.31 17.71
N ALA A 181 21.05 8.08 18.81
CA ALA A 181 20.53 7.62 20.10
C ALA A 181 19.01 7.37 20.05
N LEU A 182 18.24 8.28 19.41
CA LEU A 182 16.81 8.05 19.23
C LEU A 182 16.54 6.79 18.38
N MET A 183 17.23 6.62 17.26
CA MET A 183 17.07 5.44 16.40
C MET A 183 17.38 4.13 17.14
N SER A 184 18.47 4.11 17.93
CA SER A 184 18.82 2.96 18.78
C SER A 184 17.75 2.68 19.84
N TYR A 185 17.19 3.71 20.46
CA TYR A 185 16.08 3.55 21.40
C TYR A 185 14.84 2.95 20.73
N LEU A 186 14.43 3.49 19.58
CA LEU A 186 13.29 2.99 18.82
C LEU A 186 13.48 1.50 18.47
N ALA A 187 14.66 1.12 17.99
CA ALA A 187 15.01 -0.27 17.70
C ALA A 187 14.94 -1.16 18.95
N SER A 188 15.32 -0.66 20.12
CA SER A 188 15.33 -1.43 21.36
C SER A 188 13.93 -1.78 21.88
N VAL A 189 12.91 -1.01 21.53
CA VAL A 189 11.52 -1.21 21.97
C VAL A 189 10.65 -1.86 20.89
N TYR A 190 11.10 -1.88 19.63
CA TYR A 190 10.37 -2.43 18.49
C TYR A 190 9.97 -3.89 18.71
N GLY A 191 8.70 -4.20 18.47
CA GLY A 191 8.13 -5.54 18.66
C GLY A 191 7.87 -5.96 20.11
N SER A 192 8.34 -5.19 21.10
CA SER A 192 8.10 -5.45 22.52
C SER A 192 7.16 -4.46 23.19
N HIS A 193 7.13 -3.22 22.70
CA HIS A 193 6.28 -2.12 23.17
C HIS A 193 5.78 -1.32 21.98
N ILE A 194 4.77 -0.48 22.23
CA ILE A 194 4.30 0.52 21.27
C ILE A 194 4.43 1.91 21.88
N LEU A 195 4.92 2.90 21.12
CA LEU A 195 4.93 4.28 21.60
C LEU A 195 3.60 4.96 21.29
N SER A 196 3.08 5.69 22.27
CA SER A 196 1.87 6.50 22.06
C SER A 196 2.20 7.78 21.28
N GLY A 197 1.34 8.14 20.33
CA GLY A 197 1.45 9.35 19.54
C GLY A 197 0.13 10.12 19.48
N GLN A 198 0.21 11.39 19.10
CA GLN A 198 -0.91 12.24 18.75
C GLN A 198 -0.47 13.32 17.77
N GLN A 199 -1.16 13.44 16.64
CA GLN A 199 -0.98 14.54 15.69
C GLN A 199 -1.62 15.81 16.23
N GLU A 200 -0.91 16.94 16.21
CA GLU A 200 -1.50 18.24 16.53
C GLU A 200 -2.30 18.80 15.34
N ILE A 201 -3.33 19.56 15.64
CA ILE A 201 -4.09 20.28 14.63
C ILE A 201 -3.32 21.51 14.12
N TYR A 202 -3.63 21.99 12.92
CA TYR A 202 -3.08 23.23 12.39
C TYR A 202 -3.49 24.45 13.23
N LYS A 203 -2.60 25.45 13.32
CA LYS A 203 -2.78 26.69 14.08
C LYS A 203 -4.14 27.40 13.85
N TYR A 204 -4.73 27.26 12.68
CA TYR A 204 -6.00 27.86 12.31
C TYR A 204 -7.11 26.83 12.11
N GLY A 205 -6.98 25.68 12.78
CA GLY A 205 -7.98 24.63 12.81
C GLY A 205 -9.25 25.02 13.58
N PRO A 206 -10.22 24.10 13.67
CA PRO A 206 -11.50 24.35 14.34
C PRO A 206 -11.41 24.54 15.86
N HIS A 207 -10.30 24.14 16.50
CA HIS A 207 -10.09 24.25 17.94
C HIS A 207 -8.63 24.56 18.29
N ASP A 208 -8.31 24.67 19.59
CA ASP A 208 -6.96 24.96 20.10
C ASP A 208 -6.01 23.78 19.85
N ILE A 209 -4.73 24.08 19.56
CA ILE A 209 -3.68 23.11 19.27
C ILE A 209 -3.45 22.10 20.41
N GLU A 210 -3.74 22.48 21.67
CA GLU A 210 -3.55 21.60 22.82
C GLU A 210 -4.80 20.76 23.15
N THR A 211 -5.86 20.83 22.35
CA THR A 211 -7.16 20.20 22.67
C THR A 211 -7.02 18.70 22.87
N GLU A 212 -6.43 17.97 21.92
CA GLU A 212 -6.22 16.52 21.98
C GLU A 212 -5.28 16.14 23.15
N PHE A 213 -4.22 16.89 23.34
CA PHE A 213 -3.24 16.63 24.42
C PHE A 213 -3.86 16.84 25.81
N ASN A 214 -4.67 17.89 25.98
CA ASN A 214 -5.43 18.12 27.20
C ASN A 214 -6.48 17.04 27.44
N TYR A 215 -7.17 16.56 26.39
CA TYR A 215 -8.13 15.46 26.46
C TYR A 215 -7.45 14.17 26.93
N ILE A 216 -6.33 13.80 26.31
CA ILE A 216 -5.54 12.63 26.70
C ILE A 216 -5.11 12.73 28.16
N GLU A 217 -4.51 13.87 28.57
CA GLU A 217 -4.03 14.07 29.93
C GLU A 217 -5.18 14.06 30.96
N GLU A 218 -6.34 14.66 30.64
CA GLU A 218 -7.52 14.64 31.51
C GLU A 218 -8.04 13.21 31.73
N LYS A 219 -8.09 12.39 30.66
CA LYS A 219 -8.67 11.04 30.72
C LYS A 219 -7.69 10.02 31.29
N THR A 220 -6.42 10.13 30.97
CA THR A 220 -5.42 9.09 31.28
C THR A 220 -4.46 9.48 32.39
N GLY A 221 -4.31 10.77 32.67
CA GLY A 221 -3.26 11.31 33.56
C GLY A 221 -1.87 11.28 32.96
N LYS A 222 -1.72 10.96 31.65
CA LYS A 222 -0.45 10.82 30.90
C LYS A 222 -0.51 11.63 29.61
N LEU A 223 0.67 11.92 29.04
CA LEU A 223 0.80 12.53 27.71
C LEU A 223 1.44 11.55 26.74
N PRO A 224 1.16 11.67 25.42
CA PRO A 224 1.75 10.79 24.43
C PRO A 224 3.27 10.93 24.38
N ALA A 225 4.00 9.87 24.04
CA ALA A 225 5.44 9.89 23.85
C ALA A 225 5.85 10.75 22.62
N ILE A 226 5.04 10.68 21.56
CA ILE A 226 5.29 11.33 20.27
C ILE A 226 4.23 12.39 20.02
N ARG A 227 4.67 13.59 19.60
CA ARG A 227 3.79 14.64 19.08
C ARG A 227 4.07 14.82 17.60
N GLY A 228 3.00 14.78 16.79
CA GLY A 228 3.06 14.99 15.36
C GLY A 228 2.89 16.46 15.00
N PHE A 229 3.68 16.93 14.05
CA PHE A 229 3.68 18.29 13.52
C PHE A 229 3.55 18.26 12.00
N ASP A 230 3.23 19.42 11.40
CA ASP A 230 3.22 19.58 9.95
C ASP A 230 3.85 20.93 9.56
N TYR A 231 4.85 20.89 8.67
CA TYR A 231 5.56 22.06 8.19
C TYR A 231 5.07 22.59 6.84
N GLY A 232 4.06 21.97 6.23
CA GLY A 232 3.58 22.32 4.89
C GLY A 232 3.10 23.77 4.78
N ASN A 233 2.33 24.24 5.77
CA ASN A 233 1.86 25.62 5.82
C ASN A 233 2.96 26.60 6.18
N PHE A 234 3.86 26.25 7.11
CA PHE A 234 4.99 27.11 7.48
C PHE A 234 5.89 27.41 6.30
N CYS A 235 6.24 26.36 5.53
CA CYS A 235 7.24 26.42 4.48
C CYS A 235 6.69 26.76 3.09
N CYS A 236 5.36 26.91 2.93
CA CYS A 236 4.77 27.15 1.62
C CYS A 236 5.24 28.47 0.98
N PRO A 237 5.93 28.46 -0.19
CA PRO A 237 6.44 29.69 -0.82
C PRO A 237 5.35 30.68 -1.24
N ALA A 238 4.11 30.20 -1.42
CA ALA A 238 3.01 31.00 -1.92
C ALA A 238 2.28 31.81 -0.85
N PHE A 239 2.27 31.35 0.42
CA PHE A 239 1.57 32.02 1.52
C PHE A 239 2.19 31.76 2.90
N GLY A 240 3.18 30.88 2.99
CA GLY A 240 3.72 30.38 4.24
C GLY A 240 4.18 31.47 5.20
N SER A 241 4.02 31.19 6.46
CA SER A 241 4.46 32.06 7.55
C SER A 241 4.69 31.23 8.81
N ASP A 242 5.50 31.76 9.72
CA ASP A 242 5.74 31.18 11.03
C ASP A 242 4.41 30.94 11.77
N ASP A 243 4.11 29.68 12.02
CA ASP A 243 2.94 29.22 12.76
C ASP A 243 3.28 28.73 14.18
N GLY A 244 4.55 28.80 14.58
CA GLY A 244 5.07 28.41 15.87
C GLY A 244 5.38 26.92 15.99
N SER A 245 5.39 26.14 14.88
CA SER A 245 5.68 24.70 14.90
C SER A 245 7.04 24.39 15.49
N THR A 246 8.09 25.12 15.10
CA THR A 246 9.46 24.90 15.59
C THR A 246 9.56 25.14 17.12
N GLU A 247 8.93 26.19 17.63
CA GLU A 247 8.89 26.46 19.08
C GLU A 247 8.13 25.37 19.85
N ARG A 248 7.06 24.85 19.27
CA ARG A 248 6.29 23.73 19.90
C ARG A 248 7.09 22.44 19.88
N VAL A 249 7.84 22.13 18.81
CA VAL A 249 8.78 21.00 18.76
C VAL A 249 9.83 21.14 19.88
N LEU A 250 10.46 22.31 20.02
CA LEU A 250 11.43 22.60 21.09
C LEU A 250 10.80 22.43 22.48
N ALA A 251 9.57 22.93 22.67
CA ALA A 251 8.86 22.80 23.94
C ALA A 251 8.51 21.34 24.28
N TRP A 252 8.16 20.54 23.26
CA TRP A 252 7.90 19.11 23.44
C TRP A 252 9.17 18.33 23.77
N ALA A 253 10.24 18.56 23.02
CA ALA A 253 11.55 17.99 23.29
C ALA A 253 12.10 18.37 24.67
N ALA A 254 11.84 19.58 25.14
CA ALA A 254 12.23 20.03 26.52
C ALA A 254 11.48 19.24 27.61
N LYS A 255 10.32 18.66 27.35
CA LYS A 255 9.62 17.71 28.24
C LYS A 255 10.18 16.28 28.13
N GLY A 256 11.10 16.01 27.21
CA GLY A 256 11.64 14.68 26.89
C GLY A 256 10.90 13.95 25.77
N GLY A 257 9.92 14.58 25.12
CA GLY A 257 9.09 13.97 24.08
C GLY A 257 9.80 13.88 22.73
N ILE A 258 9.31 12.95 21.90
CA ILE A 258 9.74 12.73 20.52
C ILE A 258 8.86 13.57 19.60
N ALA A 259 9.45 14.14 18.55
CA ALA A 259 8.72 14.84 17.50
C ALA A 259 8.72 14.03 16.20
N THR A 260 7.55 13.93 15.55
CA THR A 260 7.45 13.54 14.15
C THR A 260 6.88 14.71 13.34
N ALA A 261 7.21 14.79 12.06
CA ALA A 261 6.75 15.87 11.21
C ALA A 261 6.39 15.39 9.81
N SER A 262 5.24 15.82 9.32
CA SER A 262 4.78 15.63 7.95
C SER A 262 4.92 16.93 7.13
N PHE A 263 4.62 16.85 5.83
CA PHE A 263 4.82 17.96 4.91
C PHE A 263 3.70 18.05 3.87
N HIS A 264 2.51 18.47 4.28
CA HIS A 264 1.41 18.76 3.34
C HIS A 264 1.67 20.05 2.60
N LEU A 265 2.73 20.05 1.77
CA LEU A 265 3.14 21.24 1.03
C LEU A 265 2.11 21.63 -0.03
N ASN A 266 1.50 22.80 0.14
CA ASN A 266 0.64 23.39 -0.87
C ASN A 266 1.45 23.95 -2.05
N VAL A 267 0.93 23.74 -3.25
CA VAL A 267 1.40 24.32 -4.49
C VAL A 267 0.26 25.09 -5.16
N PRO A 268 0.52 26.13 -5.99
CA PRO A 268 -0.53 26.80 -6.75
C PRO A 268 -1.36 25.85 -7.60
N THR A 269 -2.69 26.01 -7.60
CA THR A 269 -3.60 25.19 -8.45
C THR A 269 -3.38 25.44 -9.94
N ASP A 270 -3.01 26.67 -10.33
CA ASP A 270 -2.56 27.06 -11.68
C ASP A 270 -1.09 27.48 -11.58
N PHE A 271 -0.20 26.49 -11.57
CA PHE A 271 1.23 26.72 -11.42
C PHE A 271 1.85 27.34 -12.69
N ALA A 272 1.31 27.03 -13.87
CA ALA A 272 1.78 27.61 -15.13
C ALA A 272 1.71 29.15 -15.10
N SER A 273 0.61 29.71 -14.59
CA SER A 273 0.41 31.15 -14.45
C SER A 273 1.06 31.77 -13.21
N TYR A 274 1.45 30.96 -12.22
CA TYR A 274 2.06 31.46 -10.98
C TYR A 274 3.43 32.09 -11.25
N THR A 275 3.73 33.19 -10.60
CA THR A 275 5.06 33.83 -10.65
C THR A 275 5.81 33.50 -9.37
N ILE A 276 7.00 32.91 -9.48
CA ILE A 276 7.84 32.56 -8.32
C ILE A 276 8.06 33.79 -7.42
N GLY A 277 7.85 33.62 -6.13
CA GLY A 277 7.95 34.69 -5.12
C GLY A 277 6.70 35.56 -4.97
N SER A 278 5.62 35.25 -5.68
CA SER A 278 4.34 35.93 -5.48
C SER A 278 3.57 35.32 -4.32
N ASN A 279 2.96 36.15 -3.48
CA ASN A 279 1.99 35.70 -2.49
C ASN A 279 0.61 35.58 -3.14
N ILE A 280 -0.05 34.45 -2.93
CA ILE A 280 -1.43 34.19 -3.33
C ILE A 280 -2.25 33.69 -2.14
N ALA A 281 -3.57 33.76 -2.26
CA ALA A 281 -4.44 33.29 -1.18
C ALA A 281 -4.37 31.76 -1.02
N TRP A 282 -4.56 31.28 0.19
CA TRP A 282 -4.50 29.84 0.52
C TRP A 282 -5.45 29.01 -0.37
N ASP A 283 -6.66 29.50 -0.66
CA ASP A 283 -7.65 28.84 -1.52
C ASP A 283 -7.28 28.77 -3.00
N GLN A 284 -6.18 29.42 -3.41
CA GLN A 284 -5.57 29.31 -4.74
C GLN A 284 -4.43 28.28 -4.77
N THR A 285 -4.26 27.53 -3.70
CA THR A 285 -3.23 26.51 -3.57
C THR A 285 -3.86 25.18 -3.17
N THR A 286 -3.12 24.09 -3.33
CA THR A 286 -3.55 22.74 -2.96
C THR A 286 -2.36 21.84 -2.68
N TYR A 287 -2.52 20.86 -1.82
CA TYR A 287 -1.63 19.70 -1.70
C TYR A 287 -2.18 18.47 -2.47
N SER A 288 -3.43 18.56 -2.98
CA SER A 288 -4.04 17.48 -3.76
C SER A 288 -3.54 17.45 -5.21
N GLN A 289 -4.00 16.47 -5.99
CA GLN A 289 -3.68 16.38 -7.42
C GLN A 289 -4.32 17.48 -8.30
N ASN A 290 -5.16 18.35 -7.74
CA ASN A 290 -5.83 19.42 -8.48
C ASN A 290 -4.90 20.61 -8.77
N THR A 291 -3.81 20.35 -9.47
CA THR A 291 -2.78 21.32 -9.87
C THR A 291 -2.08 20.83 -11.13
N ASP A 292 -1.42 21.73 -11.86
CA ASP A 292 -0.50 21.41 -12.95
C ASP A 292 0.98 21.36 -12.51
N PHE A 293 1.24 21.41 -11.20
CA PHE A 293 2.59 21.26 -10.65
C PHE A 293 3.11 19.83 -10.84
N SER A 294 4.30 19.68 -11.44
CA SER A 294 4.90 18.39 -11.78
C SER A 294 5.91 17.95 -10.74
N PRO A 295 5.74 16.78 -10.09
CA PRO A 295 6.74 16.20 -9.19
C PRO A 295 8.04 15.84 -9.91
N ALA A 296 8.02 15.34 -11.14
CA ALA A 296 9.22 15.06 -11.91
C ALA A 296 10.04 16.33 -12.17
N LYS A 297 9.37 17.44 -12.50
CA LYS A 297 10.06 18.73 -12.67
C LYS A 297 10.52 19.31 -11.32
N ALA A 298 9.81 19.06 -10.23
CA ALA A 298 10.25 19.49 -8.89
C ALA A 298 11.59 18.82 -8.50
N ALA A 299 11.81 17.57 -8.93
CA ALA A 299 13.08 16.88 -8.78
C ALA A 299 14.17 17.28 -9.80
N THR A 300 13.82 18.06 -10.85
CA THR A 300 14.75 18.43 -11.92
C THR A 300 15.29 19.84 -11.73
N GLU A 301 16.58 19.97 -11.47
CA GLU A 301 17.25 21.27 -11.24
C GLU A 301 17.01 22.24 -12.39
N GLY A 302 16.78 23.52 -12.03
CA GLY A 302 16.61 24.61 -12.98
C GLY A 302 15.20 24.79 -13.53
N THR A 303 14.28 23.86 -13.28
CA THR A 303 12.86 24.03 -13.63
C THR A 303 12.16 25.04 -12.71
N LYS A 304 11.00 25.53 -13.12
CA LYS A 304 10.19 26.45 -12.32
C LYS A 304 9.63 25.74 -11.08
N GLU A 305 9.23 24.49 -11.23
CA GLU A 305 8.76 23.63 -10.13
C GLU A 305 9.86 23.38 -9.12
N ASN A 306 11.08 23.08 -9.58
CA ASN A 306 12.24 22.91 -8.71
C ASN A 306 12.57 24.22 -7.93
N GLN A 307 12.50 25.38 -8.56
CA GLN A 307 12.69 26.66 -7.88
C GLN A 307 11.65 26.88 -6.76
N TYR A 308 10.39 26.50 -6.98
CA TYR A 308 9.35 26.59 -5.96
C TYR A 308 9.61 25.59 -4.82
N TYR A 309 9.91 24.35 -5.18
CA TYR A 309 10.11 23.28 -4.20
C TYR A 309 11.35 23.53 -3.33
N THR A 310 12.46 23.97 -3.92
CA THR A 310 13.67 24.33 -3.17
C THR A 310 13.47 25.52 -2.24
N GLN A 311 12.62 26.51 -2.58
CA GLN A 311 12.28 27.58 -1.65
C GLN A 311 11.55 27.04 -0.41
N ALA A 312 10.66 26.06 -0.57
CA ALA A 312 10.02 25.39 0.57
C ALA A 312 11.03 24.60 1.40
N LEU A 313 11.92 23.85 0.75
CA LEU A 313 12.97 23.08 1.42
C LEU A 313 14.01 23.98 2.11
N ASP A 314 14.31 25.17 1.56
CA ASP A 314 15.19 26.16 2.19
C ASP A 314 14.63 26.63 3.53
N THR A 315 13.35 27.01 3.54
CA THR A 315 12.65 27.42 4.76
C THR A 315 12.59 26.27 5.77
N LEU A 316 12.30 25.06 5.31
CA LEU A 316 12.26 23.86 6.15
C LEU A 316 13.64 23.55 6.77
N ALA A 317 14.70 23.61 5.95
CA ALA A 317 16.07 23.37 6.40
C ALA A 317 16.50 24.37 7.49
N GLU A 318 16.12 25.65 7.36
CA GLU A 318 16.36 26.64 8.40
C GLU A 318 15.72 26.21 9.74
N GLN A 319 14.50 25.68 9.71
CA GLN A 319 13.82 25.21 10.91
C GLN A 319 14.50 23.95 11.49
N PHE A 320 14.83 22.98 10.67
CA PHE A 320 15.51 21.76 11.12
C PHE A 320 16.91 22.02 11.65
N LEU A 321 17.65 22.95 11.09
CA LEU A 321 18.96 23.37 11.61
C LEU A 321 18.84 24.06 13.00
N ILE A 322 17.76 24.83 13.26
CA ILE A 322 17.46 25.35 14.59
C ILE A 322 17.26 24.19 15.59
N LEU A 323 16.49 23.17 15.19
CA LEU A 323 16.28 21.97 16.02
C LEU A 323 17.58 21.19 16.23
N GLN A 324 18.38 21.03 15.16
CA GLN A 324 19.68 20.36 15.20
C GLN A 324 20.65 21.05 16.17
N GLU A 325 20.75 22.38 16.15
CA GLU A 325 21.57 23.15 17.07
C GLU A 325 21.19 22.89 18.54
N LYS A 326 19.91 22.61 18.81
CA LYS A 326 19.39 22.28 20.13
C LYS A 326 19.45 20.78 20.46
N GLY A 327 19.99 19.94 19.56
CA GLY A 327 20.09 18.49 19.74
C GLY A 327 18.74 17.79 19.73
N VAL A 328 17.79 18.31 18.93
CA VAL A 328 16.45 17.74 18.81
C VAL A 328 16.33 16.97 17.49
N PRO A 329 16.27 15.63 17.54
CA PRO A 329 15.97 14.80 16.37
C PRO A 329 14.47 14.86 16.02
N VAL A 330 14.15 14.64 14.75
CA VAL A 330 12.78 14.60 14.22
C VAL A 330 12.58 13.34 13.39
N ILE A 331 11.52 12.59 13.62
CA ILE A 331 11.06 11.57 12.71
C ILE A 331 10.37 12.32 11.55
N TRP A 332 11.01 12.33 10.38
CA TRP A 332 10.61 13.13 9.23
C TRP A 332 9.89 12.28 8.20
N ARG A 333 8.61 12.57 7.97
CA ARG A 333 7.71 11.83 7.07
C ARG A 333 7.21 12.73 5.92
N PRO A 334 8.08 13.11 4.97
CA PRO A 334 7.68 13.87 3.79
C PRO A 334 6.95 13.01 2.78
N LEU A 335 6.23 13.65 1.84
CA LEU A 335 5.70 13.03 0.63
C LEU A 335 4.92 11.73 0.89
N HIS A 336 4.25 11.64 2.03
CA HIS A 336 3.49 10.45 2.45
C HIS A 336 2.29 10.19 1.55
N GLU A 337 1.73 8.98 1.63
CA GLU A 337 0.54 8.53 0.91
C GLU A 337 0.58 8.75 -0.62
N ALA A 338 1.78 8.74 -1.23
CA ALA A 338 1.95 9.05 -2.65
C ALA A 338 1.21 8.07 -3.58
N GLU A 339 1.20 6.78 -3.22
CA GLU A 339 0.49 5.74 -3.96
C GLU A 339 -1.04 5.91 -3.86
N GLY A 340 -1.54 6.43 -2.74
CA GLY A 340 -2.96 6.67 -2.50
C GLY A 340 -3.78 5.39 -2.50
N ALA A 341 -4.77 5.28 -3.39
CA ALA A 341 -5.65 4.12 -3.48
C ALA A 341 -5.03 2.91 -4.22
N GLY A 342 -3.73 2.91 -4.44
CA GLY A 342 -2.98 1.86 -5.13
C GLY A 342 -2.76 2.11 -6.62
N GLY A 343 -1.78 1.40 -7.19
CA GLY A 343 -1.40 1.49 -8.59
C GLY A 343 -0.33 2.55 -8.88
N GLU A 344 -0.01 2.73 -10.17
CA GLU A 344 1.08 3.61 -10.61
C GLU A 344 0.68 5.08 -10.76
N GLY A 345 -0.62 5.42 -10.73
CA GLY A 345 -1.10 6.77 -11.00
C GLY A 345 -1.09 7.72 -9.81
N GLY A 346 -0.87 7.23 -8.61
CA GLY A 346 -1.11 7.98 -7.37
C GLY A 346 -2.57 8.44 -7.28
N SER A 347 -3.03 8.92 -6.12
CA SER A 347 -4.45 9.25 -6.02
C SER A 347 -4.76 10.58 -5.35
N TRP A 348 -4.04 10.96 -4.31
CA TRP A 348 -4.52 12.02 -3.43
C TRP A 348 -3.70 13.30 -3.54
N PHE A 349 -2.38 13.17 -3.57
CA PHE A 349 -1.45 14.28 -3.45
C PHE A 349 -0.68 14.55 -4.75
N TRP A 350 -0.28 15.81 -4.97
CA TRP A 350 0.42 16.21 -6.18
C TRP A 350 1.75 15.45 -6.38
N TRP A 351 2.41 15.04 -5.30
CA TRP A 351 3.70 14.33 -5.38
C TRP A 351 3.59 12.88 -5.87
N GLY A 352 2.38 12.28 -5.86
CA GLY A 352 2.11 10.95 -6.43
C GLY A 352 1.63 10.95 -7.88
N ARG A 353 1.18 12.10 -8.42
CA ARG A 353 0.41 12.18 -9.67
C ARG A 353 1.09 11.72 -10.95
N GLU A 354 2.43 11.65 -10.99
CA GLU A 354 3.20 11.23 -12.16
C GLU A 354 3.86 9.85 -11.98
N GLY A 355 3.33 9.08 -11.03
CA GLY A 355 3.70 7.68 -10.82
C GLY A 355 4.93 7.50 -9.94
N SER A 356 5.22 6.22 -9.70
CA SER A 356 6.22 5.76 -8.73
C SER A 356 7.63 6.25 -9.04
N LYS A 357 8.02 6.29 -10.32
CA LYS A 357 9.37 6.77 -10.69
C LYS A 357 9.57 8.26 -10.38
N ALA A 358 8.62 9.11 -10.79
CA ALA A 358 8.71 10.54 -10.52
C ALA A 358 8.72 10.83 -9.02
N TYR A 359 7.96 10.06 -8.26
CA TYR A 359 7.94 10.11 -6.80
C TYR A 359 9.29 9.74 -6.18
N ARG A 360 9.88 8.59 -6.57
CA ARG A 360 11.19 8.19 -6.04
C ARG A 360 12.28 9.21 -6.36
N ASP A 361 12.30 9.75 -7.58
CA ASP A 361 13.25 10.79 -7.96
C ASP A 361 13.08 12.03 -7.06
N LEU A 362 11.82 12.42 -6.76
CA LEU A 362 11.53 13.55 -5.86
C LEU A 362 11.94 13.25 -4.41
N TRP A 363 11.72 12.01 -3.92
CA TRP A 363 12.17 11.59 -2.59
C TRP A 363 13.69 11.68 -2.46
N VAL A 364 14.42 11.07 -3.39
CA VAL A 364 15.90 11.09 -3.40
C VAL A 364 16.42 12.52 -3.52
N TYR A 365 15.80 13.34 -4.36
CA TYR A 365 16.11 14.78 -4.44
C TYR A 365 15.92 15.47 -3.08
N THR A 366 14.79 15.23 -2.41
CA THR A 366 14.47 15.84 -1.10
C THR A 366 15.48 15.41 -0.03
N TYR A 367 15.80 14.10 0.01
CA TYR A 367 16.80 13.55 0.90
C TYR A 367 18.17 14.21 0.69
N ASN A 368 18.71 14.17 -0.52
CA ASN A 368 20.01 14.74 -0.83
C ASN A 368 20.06 16.26 -0.59
N TYR A 369 18.96 16.96 -0.90
CA TYR A 369 18.90 18.41 -0.67
C TYR A 369 18.96 18.74 0.82
N LEU A 370 18.18 18.09 1.68
CA LEU A 370 18.18 18.35 3.11
C LEU A 370 19.45 17.85 3.82
N THR A 371 19.92 16.64 3.49
CA THR A 371 21.10 16.06 4.15
C THR A 371 22.42 16.58 3.57
N GLU A 372 22.64 16.44 2.26
CA GLU A 372 23.94 16.72 1.64
C GLU A 372 24.12 18.23 1.36
N THR A 373 23.05 18.91 0.90
CA THR A 373 23.16 20.33 0.52
C THR A 373 22.95 21.25 1.72
N LYS A 374 21.99 20.95 2.60
CA LYS A 374 21.65 21.80 3.75
C LYS A 374 22.29 21.36 5.05
N GLY A 375 22.73 20.10 5.19
CA GLY A 375 23.36 19.57 6.38
C GLY A 375 22.39 19.33 7.53
N CYS A 376 21.13 19.00 7.23
CA CYS A 376 20.14 18.60 8.24
C CYS A 376 20.35 17.12 8.58
N HIS A 377 21.13 16.87 9.62
CA HIS A 377 21.53 15.54 10.09
C HIS A 377 20.76 15.09 11.35
N ASN A 378 19.69 15.78 11.71
CA ASN A 378 18.83 15.47 12.85
C ASN A 378 17.52 14.78 12.45
N LEU A 379 17.48 14.14 11.28
CA LEU A 379 16.28 13.52 10.71
C LEU A 379 16.38 12.00 10.77
N ILE A 380 15.27 11.35 11.17
CA ILE A 380 15.01 9.93 10.98
C ILE A 380 13.97 9.87 9.85
N TRP A 381 14.33 9.29 8.72
CA TRP A 381 13.53 9.32 7.51
C TRP A 381 12.46 8.24 7.52
N GLU A 382 11.21 8.64 7.61
CA GLU A 382 10.07 7.75 7.59
C GLU A 382 9.35 7.84 6.26
N TRP A 383 9.29 6.71 5.57
CA TRP A 383 8.61 6.55 4.29
C TRP A 383 7.27 5.83 4.48
N ASN A 384 6.22 6.32 3.83
CA ASN A 384 4.87 5.76 3.97
C ASN A 384 4.60 4.70 2.90
N SER A 385 4.26 3.48 3.33
CA SER A 385 3.88 2.35 2.48
C SER A 385 2.42 1.97 2.68
N TYR A 386 1.80 1.46 1.63
CA TYR A 386 0.58 0.67 1.72
C TYR A 386 0.85 -0.83 1.56
N ASP A 387 -0.20 -1.65 1.58
CA ASP A 387 -0.13 -3.11 1.40
C ASP A 387 -0.70 -3.56 0.04
N TYR A 388 -0.53 -2.72 -1.00
CA TYR A 388 -0.89 -3.09 -2.37
C TYR A 388 0.24 -3.83 -3.06
N SER A 389 -0.06 -4.58 -4.10
CA SER A 389 0.94 -5.26 -4.93
C SER A 389 1.94 -4.30 -5.56
N THR A 390 1.52 -3.05 -5.82
CA THR A 390 2.32 -1.97 -6.41
C THR A 390 3.16 -1.17 -5.40
N SER A 391 2.95 -1.35 -4.09
CA SER A 391 3.60 -0.50 -3.07
C SER A 391 5.13 -0.53 -3.13
N ALA A 392 5.72 -1.69 -3.48
CA ALA A 392 7.17 -1.81 -3.62
C ALA A 392 7.75 -0.90 -4.71
N ASN A 393 6.98 -0.59 -5.77
CA ASN A 393 7.42 0.29 -6.86
C ASN A 393 7.65 1.73 -6.41
N TRP A 394 7.01 2.14 -5.32
CA TRP A 394 7.11 3.47 -4.74
C TRP A 394 8.26 3.64 -3.76
N TYR A 395 8.88 2.54 -3.34
CA TYR A 395 9.95 2.55 -2.35
C TYR A 395 11.23 3.19 -2.89
N PRO A 396 11.78 4.23 -2.24
CA PRO A 396 12.97 4.93 -2.73
C PRO A 396 14.29 4.17 -2.46
N GLY A 397 14.23 3.10 -1.67
CA GLY A 397 15.40 2.27 -1.33
C GLY A 397 15.89 2.46 0.09
N ASP A 398 16.56 1.42 0.62
CA ASP A 398 17.01 1.33 2.00
C ASP A 398 17.98 2.45 2.41
N ASN A 399 18.72 3.03 1.46
CA ASN A 399 19.68 4.10 1.70
C ASN A 399 19.01 5.45 2.02
N TYR A 400 17.71 5.58 1.83
CA TYR A 400 16.95 6.81 1.98
C TYR A 400 15.81 6.71 2.98
N VAL A 401 15.72 5.59 3.71
CA VAL A 401 14.61 5.30 4.63
C VAL A 401 15.15 4.66 5.90
N ASP A 402 14.61 5.08 7.04
CA ASP A 402 14.90 4.53 8.37
C ASP A 402 13.71 3.72 8.92
N ILE A 403 12.49 4.23 8.72
CA ILE A 403 11.24 3.65 9.23
C ILE A 403 10.23 3.59 8.09
N ILE A 404 9.40 2.55 8.06
CA ILE A 404 8.26 2.44 7.16
C ILE A 404 7.01 2.76 7.95
N GLY A 405 6.31 3.82 7.55
CA GLY A 405 5.00 4.20 8.07
C GLY A 405 3.86 3.54 7.31
N TYR A 406 2.73 3.32 7.96
CA TYR A 406 1.46 2.93 7.38
C TYR A 406 0.36 3.80 7.96
N ASP A 407 -0.54 4.28 7.12
CA ASP A 407 -1.67 5.12 7.53
C ASP A 407 -2.95 4.28 7.56
N LYS A 408 -3.46 4.04 8.77
CA LYS A 408 -4.58 3.14 9.06
C LYS A 408 -5.89 3.91 9.19
N TYR A 409 -6.72 3.91 8.16
CA TYR A 409 -8.06 4.48 8.18
C TYR A 409 -9.09 3.40 7.85
N ASN A 410 -9.53 2.63 8.86
CA ASN A 410 -10.36 1.44 8.71
C ASN A 410 -11.67 1.44 9.52
N CYS A 411 -12.05 2.59 10.09
CA CYS A 411 -13.36 2.78 10.76
C CYS A 411 -14.46 3.24 9.80
N THR A 412 -14.23 3.22 8.49
CA THR A 412 -15.27 3.51 7.50
C THR A 412 -15.52 2.27 6.64
N ASP A 413 -16.71 1.71 6.75
CA ASP A 413 -17.18 0.61 5.91
C ASP A 413 -17.86 1.17 4.65
N TRP A 414 -17.35 0.76 3.48
CA TRP A 414 -17.85 1.11 2.14
C TRP A 414 -18.60 -0.04 1.46
N SER A 415 -18.81 -1.16 2.14
CA SER A 415 -19.39 -2.39 1.56
C SER A 415 -20.76 -2.17 0.93
N THR A 416 -21.53 -1.19 1.43
CA THR A 416 -22.85 -0.83 0.89
C THR A 416 -22.80 0.24 -0.21
N GLY A 417 -21.61 0.72 -0.60
CA GLY A 417 -21.42 1.86 -1.50
C GLY A 417 -21.69 3.22 -0.86
N GLN A 418 -21.93 3.26 0.44
CA GLN A 418 -22.03 4.47 1.27
C GLN A 418 -21.07 4.34 2.45
N ALA A 419 -20.46 5.46 2.84
CA ALA A 419 -19.61 5.50 4.03
C ALA A 419 -20.44 5.29 5.29
N VAL A 420 -20.13 4.26 6.06
CA VAL A 420 -20.74 3.99 7.37
C VAL A 420 -19.61 3.88 8.38
N LEU A 421 -19.67 4.64 9.47
CA LEU A 421 -18.70 4.53 10.54
C LEU A 421 -18.92 3.23 11.32
N VAL A 422 -17.83 2.49 11.54
CA VAL A 422 -17.80 1.26 12.33
C VAL A 422 -16.66 1.35 13.34
N HIS A 423 -16.90 0.87 14.56
CA HIS A 423 -15.85 0.80 15.56
C HIS A 423 -14.90 -0.36 15.21
N ASN A 424 -13.62 -0.06 14.97
CA ASN A 424 -12.64 -1.05 14.53
C ASN A 424 -11.30 -0.88 15.24
N THR A 425 -11.05 -1.75 16.21
CA THR A 425 -9.81 -1.77 17.01
C THR A 425 -8.84 -2.90 16.58
N SER A 426 -9.00 -3.45 15.39
CA SER A 426 -8.12 -4.49 14.84
C SER A 426 -6.66 -4.06 14.86
N ALA A 427 -5.77 -4.97 15.22
CA ALA A 427 -4.33 -4.77 15.12
C ALA A 427 -3.80 -4.85 13.68
N ILE A 428 -4.66 -5.20 12.72
CA ILE A 428 -4.32 -5.41 11.30
C ILE A 428 -2.98 -6.16 11.11
N PRO A 429 -2.83 -7.35 11.75
CA PRO A 429 -1.55 -8.04 11.79
C PRO A 429 -1.08 -8.48 10.40
N ASP A 430 -1.99 -8.87 9.50
CA ASP A 430 -1.62 -9.28 8.15
C ASP A 430 -0.95 -8.14 7.38
N THR A 431 -1.52 -6.94 7.43
CA THR A 431 -0.91 -5.73 6.86
C THR A 431 0.47 -5.46 7.45
N PHE A 432 0.61 -5.56 8.79
CA PHE A 432 1.90 -5.36 9.45
C PHE A 432 2.96 -6.34 8.94
N TYR A 433 2.63 -7.65 8.92
CA TYR A 433 3.58 -8.68 8.50
C TYR A 433 3.87 -8.65 6.99
N ASN A 434 2.89 -8.32 6.17
CA ASN A 434 3.08 -8.15 4.72
C ASN A 434 4.03 -7.00 4.42
N ILE A 435 3.87 -5.85 5.08
CA ILE A 435 4.79 -4.71 4.95
C ILE A 435 6.19 -5.12 5.43
N MET A 436 6.31 -5.73 6.61
CA MET A 436 7.59 -6.17 7.15
C MET A 436 8.31 -7.12 6.18
N ALA A 437 7.59 -8.12 5.64
CA ALA A 437 8.14 -9.10 4.70
C ALA A 437 8.51 -8.47 3.34
N ARG A 438 7.66 -7.58 2.80
CA ARG A 438 7.88 -6.89 1.52
C ARG A 438 9.22 -6.16 1.46
N TYR A 439 9.65 -5.60 2.58
CA TYR A 439 10.94 -4.91 2.70
C TYR A 439 11.99 -5.76 3.44
N ASN A 440 11.90 -7.09 3.33
CA ASN A 440 12.88 -8.06 3.84
C ASN A 440 13.18 -7.93 5.35
N ASN A 441 12.24 -7.46 6.14
CA ASN A 441 12.43 -7.15 7.56
C ASN A 441 13.60 -6.15 7.79
N ALA A 442 13.88 -5.29 6.82
CA ALA A 442 15.00 -4.36 6.93
C ALA A 442 14.68 -3.25 7.93
N LYS A 443 13.47 -2.74 7.92
CA LYS A 443 13.08 -1.52 8.66
C LYS A 443 12.05 -1.82 9.75
N MET A 444 12.01 -0.96 10.76
CA MET A 444 10.89 -0.90 11.70
C MET A 444 9.64 -0.42 10.98
N VAL A 445 8.46 -0.91 11.40
CA VAL A 445 7.16 -0.55 10.81
C VAL A 445 6.32 0.16 11.86
N ALA A 446 5.76 1.32 11.52
CA ALA A 446 4.97 2.17 12.40
C ALA A 446 3.56 2.43 11.85
N MET A 447 2.59 2.65 12.74
CA MET A 447 1.27 3.18 12.38
C MET A 447 1.34 4.70 12.40
N ALA A 448 1.81 5.28 11.26
CA ALA A 448 2.21 6.68 11.16
C ALA A 448 1.04 7.66 11.20
N GLU A 449 -0.14 7.22 10.78
CA GLU A 449 -1.44 7.87 11.00
C GLU A 449 -2.49 6.82 11.30
N CYS A 450 -3.53 7.20 12.05
CA CYS A 450 -4.71 6.35 12.20
C CYS A 450 -5.97 7.15 12.55
N ASP A 451 -7.12 6.60 12.15
CA ASP A 451 -8.43 7.04 12.62
C ASP A 451 -8.74 6.44 14.01
N SER A 452 -8.25 5.22 14.26
CA SER A 452 -8.39 4.52 15.53
C SER A 452 -7.10 3.74 15.83
N PHE A 453 -6.68 3.71 17.09
CA PHE A 453 -5.59 2.83 17.51
C PHE A 453 -6.14 1.44 17.88
N SER A 454 -5.28 0.43 17.73
CA SER A 454 -5.63 -0.95 18.09
C SER A 454 -5.61 -1.12 19.62
N THR A 455 -6.48 -1.95 20.18
CA THR A 455 -6.41 -2.24 21.62
C THR A 455 -5.15 -3.00 21.99
N VAL A 456 -4.69 -2.87 23.24
CA VAL A 456 -3.54 -3.64 23.76
C VAL A 456 -3.80 -5.14 23.65
N GLU A 457 -5.02 -5.59 23.91
CA GLU A 457 -5.40 -6.99 23.76
C GLU A 457 -5.21 -7.48 22.33
N ASN A 458 -5.68 -6.73 21.34
CA ASN A 458 -5.52 -7.08 19.93
C ASN A 458 -4.04 -7.07 19.50
N LEU A 459 -3.28 -6.06 19.88
CA LEU A 459 -1.85 -5.96 19.56
C LEU A 459 -1.05 -7.14 20.12
N THR A 460 -1.27 -7.50 21.39
CA THR A 460 -0.51 -8.55 22.08
C THR A 460 -0.95 -9.96 21.70
N THR A 461 -2.24 -10.18 21.45
CA THR A 461 -2.79 -11.46 21.03
C THR A 461 -2.36 -11.80 19.61
N GLU A 462 -2.48 -10.85 18.68
CA GLU A 462 -2.16 -11.05 17.27
C GLU A 462 -0.69 -10.74 16.95
N LYS A 463 0.06 -10.25 17.95
CA LYS A 463 1.49 -9.95 17.87
C LYS A 463 1.85 -8.97 16.74
N ALA A 464 0.99 -7.96 16.48
CA ALA A 464 1.32 -6.88 15.55
C ALA A 464 2.22 -5.86 16.26
N GLY A 465 3.47 -5.79 15.87
CA GLY A 465 4.51 -5.03 16.57
C GLY A 465 4.73 -3.63 16.03
N TRP A 466 3.66 -2.88 15.76
CA TRP A 466 3.75 -1.49 15.34
C TRP A 466 4.63 -0.68 16.30
N LEU A 467 5.62 0.05 15.76
CA LEU A 467 6.58 0.84 16.56
C LEU A 467 5.87 1.92 17.37
N TYR A 468 4.94 2.62 16.76
CA TYR A 468 4.09 3.61 17.40
C TYR A 468 2.72 3.67 16.71
N PHE A 469 1.74 4.33 17.35
CA PHE A 469 0.47 4.73 16.75
C PHE A 469 0.31 6.24 16.82
N MET A 470 -0.37 6.84 15.82
CA MET A 470 -0.54 8.28 15.70
C MET A 470 -1.98 8.61 15.25
N PRO A 471 -2.95 8.75 16.18
CA PRO A 471 -4.27 9.27 15.81
C PRO A 471 -4.13 10.64 15.14
N TRP A 472 -4.84 10.81 14.01
CA TRP A 472 -4.94 12.13 13.42
C TRP A 472 -5.75 13.04 14.35
N TYR A 473 -5.65 14.35 14.19
CA TYR A 473 -6.35 15.31 15.04
C TYR A 473 -7.87 15.28 14.82
N ASP A 474 -8.63 15.79 15.78
CA ASP A 474 -10.07 15.98 15.69
C ASP A 474 -10.43 17.11 14.71
N GLY A 475 -11.09 16.78 13.61
CA GLY A 475 -11.39 17.72 12.51
C GLY A 475 -12.64 18.56 12.73
N GLY A 476 -13.32 18.43 13.87
CA GLY A 476 -14.50 19.21 14.26
C GLY A 476 -15.85 18.68 13.76
N THR A 477 -15.89 17.44 13.25
CA THR A 477 -17.13 16.73 12.89
C THR A 477 -17.11 15.29 13.41
N ASP A 478 -18.28 14.66 13.56
CA ASP A 478 -18.35 13.26 14.00
C ASP A 478 -17.56 12.31 13.10
N ALA A 479 -17.46 12.60 11.80
CA ALA A 479 -16.70 11.79 10.85
C ALA A 479 -15.19 12.03 10.87
N THR A 480 -14.72 13.04 11.58
CA THR A 480 -13.31 13.47 11.61
C THR A 480 -12.76 13.72 13.00
N ASN A 481 -13.53 13.45 14.06
CA ASN A 481 -13.05 13.54 15.43
C ASN A 481 -12.45 12.19 15.84
N PHE A 482 -11.25 11.92 15.33
CA PHE A 482 -10.62 10.60 15.44
C PHE A 482 -10.23 10.22 16.87
N LEU A 483 -9.91 11.19 17.73
CA LEU A 483 -9.58 10.91 19.12
C LEU A 483 -10.80 10.89 20.04
N SER A 484 -11.71 11.86 19.91
CA SER A 484 -12.79 12.09 20.90
C SER A 484 -14.11 11.43 20.56
N ASN A 485 -14.31 10.93 19.34
CA ASN A 485 -15.52 10.20 18.98
C ASN A 485 -15.36 8.70 19.28
N PRO A 486 -16.26 8.10 20.12
CA PRO A 486 -16.16 6.70 20.51
C PRO A 486 -16.37 5.71 19.36
N MET A 487 -16.83 6.15 18.18
CA MET A 487 -16.84 5.31 16.98
C MET A 487 -15.41 5.02 16.45
N PHE A 488 -14.45 5.87 16.76
CA PHE A 488 -13.04 5.64 16.47
C PHE A 488 -12.32 5.10 17.71
N ASN A 489 -12.31 5.83 18.81
CA ASN A 489 -11.59 5.45 20.01
C ASN A 489 -12.49 5.68 21.25
N THR A 490 -12.76 4.63 22.02
CA THR A 490 -13.52 4.77 23.25
C THR A 490 -12.64 5.35 24.37
N GLU A 491 -13.25 5.99 25.37
CA GLU A 491 -12.51 6.48 26.54
C GLU A 491 -11.89 5.31 27.32
N GLU A 492 -12.56 4.17 27.37
CA GLU A 492 -12.08 2.95 28.00
C GLU A 492 -10.82 2.40 27.31
N ASP A 493 -10.79 2.35 25.97
CA ASP A 493 -9.63 1.88 25.20
C ASP A 493 -8.46 2.85 25.33
N LEU A 494 -8.73 4.16 25.31
CA LEU A 494 -7.72 5.20 25.52
C LEU A 494 -7.05 5.05 26.90
N ILE A 495 -7.84 4.90 27.96
CA ILE A 495 -7.33 4.68 29.33
C ILE A 495 -6.56 3.36 29.39
N ALA A 496 -7.11 2.28 28.84
CA ALA A 496 -6.46 0.97 28.85
C ALA A 496 -5.09 1.00 28.12
N MET A 497 -5.03 1.69 26.98
CA MET A 497 -3.78 1.86 26.22
C MET A 497 -2.74 2.61 27.04
N TYR A 498 -3.05 3.82 27.50
CA TYR A 498 -2.09 4.70 28.19
C TYR A 498 -1.71 4.21 29.60
N GLN A 499 -2.47 3.32 30.22
CA GLN A 499 -2.16 2.71 31.52
C GLN A 499 -1.50 1.34 31.40
N SER A 500 -1.31 0.83 30.19
CA SER A 500 -0.66 -0.46 29.92
C SER A 500 0.84 -0.38 30.01
N ASP A 501 1.49 -1.38 30.62
CA ASP A 501 2.95 -1.55 30.55
C ASP A 501 3.46 -1.81 29.12
N TYR A 502 2.58 -2.13 28.17
CA TYR A 502 2.92 -2.32 26.75
C TYR A 502 3.06 -1.00 26.00
N CYS A 503 2.40 0.07 26.44
CA CYS A 503 2.38 1.36 25.77
C CYS A 503 3.34 2.34 26.49
N ILE A 504 4.31 2.86 25.76
CA ILE A 504 5.24 3.87 26.26
C ILE A 504 4.64 5.25 26.12
N THR A 505 4.60 5.99 27.21
CA THR A 505 4.11 7.38 27.31
C THR A 505 5.25 8.37 27.57
N LEU A 506 4.97 9.68 27.53
CA LEU A 506 5.99 10.74 27.65
C LEU A 506 6.90 10.59 28.88
N ASP A 507 6.31 10.29 30.04
CA ASP A 507 7.02 10.16 31.32
C ASP A 507 7.90 8.90 31.44
N GLU A 508 7.77 7.96 30.50
CA GLU A 508 8.52 6.72 30.43
C GLU A 508 9.69 6.77 29.43
N LEU A 509 9.78 7.84 28.63
CA LEU A 509 10.87 8.02 27.68
C LEU A 509 12.21 8.24 28.38
N PRO A 510 13.30 7.58 27.95
CA PRO A 510 14.62 7.85 28.45
C PRO A 510 15.13 9.22 27.98
N LYS A 511 16.07 9.80 28.71
CA LYS A 511 16.83 10.91 28.14
C LYS A 511 17.75 10.36 27.04
N LEU A 512 17.77 11.01 25.90
CA LEU A 512 18.63 10.57 24.77
C LEU A 512 20.11 10.54 25.15
N SER A 513 20.56 11.40 26.09
CA SER A 513 21.92 11.36 26.63
C SER A 513 22.27 10.08 27.39
N ASP A 514 21.27 9.33 27.84
CA ASP A 514 21.44 8.15 28.68
C ASP A 514 21.24 6.86 27.83
N VAL A 515 20.89 7.01 26.54
CA VAL A 515 20.73 5.90 25.58
C VAL A 515 22.10 5.50 25.04
N GLU A 516 22.45 4.23 25.21
CA GLU A 516 23.67 3.67 24.63
C GLU A 516 23.41 3.35 23.13
N TYR A 517 24.34 3.71 22.27
CA TYR A 517 24.33 3.36 20.84
C TYR A 517 25.78 3.18 20.35
N ASP A 518 25.96 2.41 19.29
CA ASP A 518 27.25 2.29 18.63
C ASP A 518 27.39 3.42 17.57
N PRO A 519 28.27 4.39 17.77
CA PRO A 519 28.44 5.49 16.82
C PRO A 519 29.05 5.04 15.47
N THR A 520 29.54 3.80 15.39
CA THR A 520 30.13 3.21 14.19
C THR A 520 29.18 2.24 13.48
N GLU A 521 28.02 1.99 14.06
CA GLU A 521 27.01 1.15 13.43
C GLU A 521 26.56 1.79 12.12
N THR A 522 26.58 0.99 11.08
CA THR A 522 26.07 1.32 9.74
C THR A 522 25.21 0.18 9.27
N ASN A 523 24.14 0.49 8.55
CA ASN A 523 23.38 -0.54 7.87
C ASN A 523 24.30 -1.26 6.87
N GLU A 524 24.23 -2.59 6.81
CA GLU A 524 24.82 -3.28 5.67
C GLU A 524 24.17 -2.70 4.42
N VAL A 525 24.96 -2.19 3.50
CA VAL A 525 24.47 -1.78 2.18
C VAL A 525 24.09 -3.06 1.44
N VAL A 526 22.92 -3.55 1.74
CA VAL A 526 22.22 -4.41 0.78
C VAL A 526 21.87 -3.43 -0.34
N ASN A 527 22.52 -3.59 -1.50
CA ASN A 527 22.07 -2.93 -2.72
C ASN A 527 20.70 -3.49 -3.10
N THR A 528 19.71 -3.12 -2.32
CA THR A 528 18.34 -3.05 -2.75
C THR A 528 18.13 -1.63 -3.31
N GLU A 529 18.95 -1.22 -4.30
CA GLU A 529 18.31 -0.49 -5.37
C GLU A 529 17.12 -1.37 -5.72
N PRO A 530 15.87 -0.85 -5.73
CA PRO A 530 14.80 -1.57 -6.41
C PRO A 530 15.48 -1.89 -7.74
N THR A 531 15.77 -3.17 -7.97
CA THR A 531 16.32 -3.60 -9.23
C THR A 531 15.46 -2.88 -10.22
N GLU A 532 16.00 -1.86 -10.92
CA GLU A 532 15.33 -1.35 -12.12
C GLU A 532 14.99 -2.65 -12.81
N ALA A 533 13.68 -2.97 -12.84
CA ALA A 533 13.24 -4.23 -13.40
C ALA A 533 14.01 -4.28 -14.70
N GLU A 534 14.98 -5.20 -14.82
CA GLU A 534 15.94 -5.17 -15.92
C GLU A 534 15.12 -4.86 -17.13
N ALA A 535 15.49 -3.88 -17.94
CA ALA A 535 14.56 -3.24 -18.86
C ALA A 535 13.78 -4.33 -19.61
N GLY A 536 12.47 -4.47 -19.33
CA GLY A 536 11.65 -5.57 -19.82
C GLY A 536 11.05 -6.55 -18.80
N HIS A 537 11.48 -6.54 -17.52
CA HIS A 537 10.95 -7.45 -16.49
C HIS A 537 9.74 -6.87 -15.74
N ALA A 538 8.77 -7.72 -15.40
CA ALA A 538 7.53 -7.36 -14.74
C ALA A 538 7.57 -7.55 -13.23
N VAL A 539 6.79 -6.76 -12.50
CA VAL A 539 6.53 -6.98 -11.08
C VAL A 539 5.56 -8.16 -10.92
N ILE A 540 5.91 -9.12 -10.08
CA ILE A 540 5.08 -10.29 -9.78
C ILE A 540 4.75 -10.28 -8.30
N GLY A 541 3.45 -10.19 -7.98
CA GLY A 541 2.94 -10.47 -6.65
C GLY A 541 2.22 -11.82 -6.66
N GLN A 542 2.64 -12.79 -5.85
CA GLN A 542 1.96 -14.09 -5.73
C GLN A 542 1.45 -14.27 -4.31
N ASP A 543 0.14 -14.56 -4.18
CA ASP A 543 -0.51 -14.83 -2.90
C ASP A 543 -0.39 -16.30 -2.48
N ASP A 544 -0.87 -16.61 -1.27
CA ASP A 544 -0.91 -17.95 -0.69
C ASP A 544 -1.97 -18.88 -1.30
N LYS A 545 -2.72 -18.41 -2.32
CA LYS A 545 -3.72 -19.19 -3.08
C LYS A 545 -3.28 -19.48 -4.51
N GLY A 546 -2.07 -19.07 -4.89
CA GLY A 546 -1.54 -19.24 -6.23
C GLY A 546 -2.06 -18.21 -7.24
N ASN A 547 -2.71 -17.11 -6.77
CA ASN A 547 -2.98 -15.96 -7.63
C ASN A 547 -1.74 -15.07 -7.68
N PHE A 548 -1.52 -14.42 -8.82
CA PHE A 548 -0.41 -13.50 -9.01
C PHE A 548 -0.79 -12.36 -9.97
N THR A 549 -0.04 -11.28 -9.95
CA THR A 549 -0.20 -10.16 -10.88
C THR A 549 1.08 -9.94 -11.66
N ILE A 550 0.95 -9.52 -12.91
CA ILE A 550 2.06 -9.15 -13.77
C ILE A 550 1.80 -7.74 -14.28
N ASP A 551 2.77 -6.84 -14.05
CA ASP A 551 2.75 -5.49 -14.58
C ASP A 551 3.99 -5.31 -15.46
N LEU A 552 3.81 -5.49 -16.76
CA LEU A 552 4.88 -5.38 -17.76
C LEU A 552 5.28 -3.91 -17.96
N PRO A 553 6.56 -3.59 -18.09
CA PRO A 553 7.03 -2.23 -18.36
C PRO A 553 6.56 -1.71 -19.73
N GLU A 554 6.40 -2.59 -20.70
CA GLU A 554 5.82 -2.30 -22.01
C GLU A 554 4.84 -3.37 -22.46
N ALA A 555 3.93 -3.03 -23.33
CA ALA A 555 2.99 -3.98 -23.91
C ALA A 555 3.66 -4.78 -25.03
N SER A 556 3.32 -6.05 -25.15
CA SER A 556 3.87 -6.95 -26.17
C SER A 556 2.83 -8.01 -26.56
N ASP A 557 2.96 -8.56 -27.75
CA ASP A 557 2.20 -9.74 -28.19
C ASP A 557 2.71 -11.04 -27.55
N THR A 558 3.92 -11.02 -27.01
CA THR A 558 4.58 -12.19 -26.42
C THR A 558 5.15 -11.84 -25.04
N VAL A 559 4.77 -12.64 -24.05
CA VAL A 559 5.22 -12.53 -22.65
C VAL A 559 6.01 -13.79 -22.32
N TYR A 560 7.12 -13.63 -21.61
CA TYR A 560 7.96 -14.70 -21.11
C TYR A 560 7.73 -14.86 -19.60
N LEU A 561 7.27 -16.04 -19.16
CA LEU A 561 7.04 -16.36 -17.75
C LEU A 561 8.09 -17.33 -17.24
N THR A 562 8.78 -17.03 -16.16
CA THR A 562 9.66 -17.99 -15.48
C THR A 562 8.88 -18.71 -14.38
N VAL A 563 8.69 -20.00 -14.58
CA VAL A 563 7.92 -20.88 -13.71
C VAL A 563 8.85 -21.82 -12.96
N GLU A 564 8.75 -21.88 -11.65
CA GLU A 564 9.43 -22.87 -10.81
C GLU A 564 8.44 -23.93 -10.36
N LEU A 565 8.70 -25.19 -10.70
CA LEU A 565 7.91 -26.34 -10.27
C LEU A 565 8.56 -26.94 -9.03
N PRO A 566 7.78 -27.31 -7.98
CA PRO A 566 8.29 -27.98 -6.80
C PRO A 566 8.81 -29.38 -7.12
N ASP A 567 9.63 -29.95 -6.23
CA ASP A 567 10.24 -31.27 -6.39
C ASP A 567 9.19 -32.37 -6.67
N GLY A 568 9.37 -33.08 -7.79
CA GLY A 568 8.48 -34.15 -8.24
C GLY A 568 7.26 -33.69 -9.05
N CYS A 569 7.04 -32.39 -9.20
CA CYS A 569 6.06 -31.84 -10.13
C CYS A 569 6.63 -31.82 -11.56
N THR A 570 5.91 -32.37 -12.51
CA THR A 570 6.36 -32.49 -13.91
C THR A 570 5.46 -31.73 -14.88
N TYR A 571 4.42 -31.07 -14.39
CA TYR A 571 3.48 -30.28 -15.17
C TYR A 571 2.70 -29.31 -14.28
N ALA A 572 2.60 -28.07 -14.69
CA ALA A 572 1.65 -27.12 -14.14
C ALA A 572 1.05 -26.27 -15.26
N ASN A 573 -0.15 -25.73 -15.03
CA ASN A 573 -0.76 -24.77 -15.92
C ASN A 573 -1.54 -23.70 -15.15
N GLY A 574 -1.85 -22.63 -15.86
CA GLY A 574 -2.60 -21.52 -15.30
C GLY A 574 -3.04 -20.55 -16.39
N GLY A 575 -3.57 -19.41 -15.98
CA GLY A 575 -4.04 -18.37 -16.88
C GLY A 575 -3.53 -16.99 -16.52
N LEU A 576 -3.48 -16.14 -17.53
CA LEU A 576 -3.39 -14.69 -17.42
C LEU A 576 -4.73 -14.11 -17.87
N GLY A 577 -5.43 -13.45 -16.95
CA GLY A 577 -6.73 -12.83 -17.19
C GLY A 577 -6.61 -11.32 -17.31
N VAL A 578 -7.38 -10.73 -18.20
CA VAL A 578 -7.46 -9.27 -18.36
C VAL A 578 -8.84 -8.84 -18.85
N SER A 579 -9.30 -7.67 -18.38
CA SER A 579 -10.53 -7.04 -18.86
C SER A 579 -10.22 -6.11 -20.04
N ILE A 580 -10.88 -6.32 -21.17
CA ILE A 580 -10.71 -5.55 -22.40
C ILE A 580 -12.01 -4.86 -22.76
N GLU A 581 -11.95 -3.53 -22.91
CA GLU A 581 -13.10 -2.74 -23.35
C GLU A 581 -13.19 -2.68 -24.89
N ILE A 582 -14.38 -2.99 -25.43
CA ILE A 582 -14.72 -2.83 -26.85
C ILE A 582 -16.06 -2.11 -26.93
N ASN A 583 -16.06 -0.88 -27.47
CA ASN A 583 -17.27 -0.06 -27.68
C ASN A 583 -18.14 0.16 -26.41
N GLY A 584 -17.50 0.28 -25.24
CA GLY A 584 -18.20 0.48 -23.96
C GLY A 584 -18.66 -0.80 -23.27
N THR A 585 -18.37 -1.98 -23.85
CA THR A 585 -18.59 -3.29 -23.23
C THR A 585 -17.27 -3.90 -22.79
N TYR A 586 -17.24 -4.45 -21.58
CA TYR A 586 -16.05 -5.09 -21.03
C TYR A 586 -16.10 -6.60 -21.24
N TYR A 587 -15.03 -7.15 -21.79
CA TYR A 587 -14.85 -8.57 -22.04
C TYR A 587 -13.66 -9.08 -21.21
N TRP A 588 -13.84 -10.21 -20.53
CA TRP A 588 -12.75 -10.88 -19.84
C TRP A 588 -12.06 -11.87 -20.75
N ALA A 589 -10.75 -11.72 -20.95
CA ALA A 589 -9.91 -12.61 -21.75
C ALA A 589 -9.01 -13.44 -20.85
N ASN A 590 -8.98 -14.76 -21.02
CA ASN A 590 -8.05 -15.66 -20.37
C ASN A 590 -7.04 -16.21 -21.38
N VAL A 591 -5.75 -16.01 -21.11
CA VAL A 591 -4.63 -16.55 -21.89
C VAL A 591 -3.99 -17.67 -21.09
N GLN A 592 -3.97 -18.90 -21.62
CA GLN A 592 -3.46 -20.08 -20.92
C GLN A 592 -1.96 -20.24 -21.10
N TRP A 593 -1.24 -20.58 -20.00
CA TRP A 593 0.16 -20.99 -20.02
C TRP A 593 0.30 -22.42 -19.49
N GLU A 594 1.37 -23.12 -19.92
CA GLU A 594 1.73 -24.46 -19.48
C GLU A 594 3.24 -24.58 -19.26
N ALA A 595 3.65 -25.20 -18.12
CA ALA A 595 5.03 -25.52 -17.82
C ALA A 595 5.20 -27.03 -17.62
N LYS A 596 6.13 -27.64 -18.35
CA LYS A 596 6.47 -29.09 -18.25
C LYS A 596 7.77 -29.34 -17.47
N LYS A 597 8.43 -28.29 -17.06
CA LYS A 597 9.63 -28.24 -16.22
C LYS A 597 9.80 -26.82 -15.72
N SER A 598 10.60 -26.63 -14.68
CA SER A 598 11.04 -25.29 -14.27
C SER A 598 11.79 -24.59 -15.40
N GLY A 599 11.56 -23.31 -15.60
CA GLY A 599 12.18 -22.47 -16.62
C GLY A 599 11.22 -21.52 -17.28
N THR A 600 11.68 -20.82 -18.29
CA THR A 600 10.92 -19.80 -18.99
C THR A 600 9.93 -20.41 -20.00
N VAL A 601 8.71 -19.94 -19.96
CA VAL A 601 7.61 -20.26 -20.91
C VAL A 601 7.41 -19.04 -21.78
N GLU A 602 7.57 -19.20 -23.10
CA GLU A 602 7.22 -18.18 -24.09
C GLU A 602 5.72 -18.26 -24.38
N LEU A 603 5.01 -17.15 -24.20
CA LEU A 603 3.55 -17.09 -24.29
C LEU A 603 3.12 -16.00 -25.26
N ASN A 604 2.81 -16.37 -26.52
CA ASN A 604 2.11 -15.46 -27.42
C ASN A 604 0.66 -15.32 -26.96
N LEU A 605 0.26 -14.10 -26.63
CA LEU A 605 -1.03 -13.83 -25.97
C LEU A 605 -2.24 -14.17 -26.83
N ALA A 606 -2.16 -13.86 -28.13
CA ALA A 606 -3.28 -14.11 -29.05
C ALA A 606 -3.42 -15.61 -29.41
N ASP A 607 -2.29 -16.33 -29.55
CA ASP A 607 -2.30 -17.76 -29.92
C ASP A 607 -2.72 -18.65 -28.74
N ASN A 608 -2.46 -18.18 -27.50
CA ASN A 608 -2.79 -18.91 -26.28
C ASN A 608 -4.07 -18.40 -25.61
N LEU A 609 -4.86 -17.56 -26.29
CA LEU A 609 -6.18 -17.12 -25.80
C LEU A 609 -7.12 -18.33 -25.68
N LEU A 610 -7.45 -18.68 -24.43
CA LEU A 610 -8.30 -19.83 -24.12
C LEU A 610 -9.77 -19.52 -24.33
N ASN A 611 -10.25 -18.41 -23.78
CA ASN A 611 -11.65 -17.97 -23.90
C ASN A 611 -11.80 -16.47 -23.71
N VAL A 612 -12.96 -15.96 -24.12
CA VAL A 612 -13.44 -14.60 -23.87
C VAL A 612 -14.84 -14.71 -23.30
N THR A 613 -15.14 -13.93 -22.24
CA THR A 613 -16.48 -13.88 -21.65
C THR A 613 -16.99 -12.44 -21.54
N GLU A 614 -18.31 -12.26 -21.64
CA GLU A 614 -19.03 -11.04 -21.26
C GLU A 614 -19.76 -11.32 -19.94
N GLY A 615 -19.26 -10.76 -18.84
CA GLY A 615 -19.66 -11.24 -17.51
C GLY A 615 -19.28 -12.71 -17.33
N VAL A 616 -20.26 -13.60 -17.14
CA VAL A 616 -20.07 -15.05 -17.00
C VAL A 616 -20.36 -15.83 -18.30
N GLU A 617 -20.87 -15.19 -19.33
CA GLU A 617 -21.30 -15.86 -20.57
C GLU A 617 -20.15 -15.92 -21.59
N PRO A 618 -19.85 -17.08 -22.16
CA PRO A 618 -18.85 -17.22 -23.22
C PRO A 618 -19.23 -16.41 -24.48
N VAL A 619 -18.24 -15.73 -25.05
CA VAL A 619 -18.39 -15.00 -26.32
C VAL A 619 -18.07 -15.94 -27.48
N GLU A 620 -19.05 -16.15 -28.40
CA GLU A 620 -18.88 -16.94 -29.60
C GLU A 620 -18.72 -16.07 -30.87
N ASP A 621 -18.85 -14.75 -30.76
CA ASP A 621 -18.68 -13.83 -31.90
C ASP A 621 -17.20 -13.69 -32.26
N GLU A 622 -16.85 -14.27 -33.43
CA GLU A 622 -15.50 -14.26 -33.96
C GLU A 622 -14.94 -12.84 -34.18
N ALA A 623 -15.79 -11.85 -34.46
CA ALA A 623 -15.32 -10.48 -34.65
C ALA A 623 -14.88 -9.84 -33.31
N ILE A 624 -15.62 -10.12 -32.24
CA ILE A 624 -15.23 -9.69 -30.87
C ILE A 624 -13.95 -10.41 -30.43
N ILE A 625 -13.88 -11.74 -30.63
CA ILE A 625 -12.71 -12.55 -30.27
C ILE A 625 -11.44 -12.04 -30.99
N ASN A 626 -11.55 -11.73 -32.29
CA ASN A 626 -10.41 -11.20 -33.04
C ASN A 626 -10.02 -9.82 -32.57
N THR A 627 -10.97 -8.95 -32.23
CA THR A 627 -10.67 -7.64 -31.65
C THR A 627 -10.01 -7.77 -30.26
N VAL A 628 -10.42 -8.75 -29.44
CA VAL A 628 -9.75 -9.05 -28.16
C VAL A 628 -8.32 -9.49 -28.41
N LYS A 629 -8.07 -10.40 -29.36
CA LYS A 629 -6.71 -10.85 -29.71
C LYS A 629 -5.79 -9.71 -30.13
N GLU A 630 -6.29 -8.79 -30.96
CA GLU A 630 -5.52 -7.60 -31.38
C GLU A 630 -5.20 -6.69 -30.18
N LYS A 631 -6.17 -6.50 -29.27
CA LYS A 631 -5.97 -5.65 -28.09
C LYS A 631 -5.08 -6.27 -27.00
N LEU A 632 -4.92 -7.58 -26.94
CA LEU A 632 -4.02 -8.23 -25.97
C LEU A 632 -2.58 -7.73 -26.09
N SER A 633 -2.10 -7.42 -27.28
CA SER A 633 -0.76 -6.84 -27.51
C SER A 633 -0.59 -5.42 -26.94
N THR A 634 -1.65 -4.76 -26.51
CA THR A 634 -1.63 -3.42 -25.90
C THR A 634 -1.75 -3.44 -24.38
N VAL A 635 -1.87 -4.64 -23.79
CA VAL A 635 -2.06 -4.81 -22.35
C VAL A 635 -0.71 -4.94 -21.65
N LYS A 636 -0.58 -4.24 -20.52
CA LYS A 636 0.59 -4.31 -19.66
C LYS A 636 0.35 -5.08 -18.36
N SER A 637 -0.89 -5.09 -17.87
CA SER A 637 -1.21 -5.68 -16.57
C SER A 637 -2.13 -6.88 -16.71
N PHE A 638 -1.79 -7.99 -16.08
CA PHE A 638 -2.57 -9.23 -16.07
C PHE A 638 -2.77 -9.74 -14.66
N GLN A 639 -3.94 -10.33 -14.41
CA GLN A 639 -4.21 -11.15 -13.23
C GLN A 639 -3.91 -12.60 -13.57
N GLY A 640 -3.00 -13.21 -12.83
CA GLY A 640 -2.60 -14.59 -13.06
C GLY A 640 -3.17 -15.54 -12.01
N GLN A 641 -3.40 -16.78 -12.40
CA GLN A 641 -3.79 -17.85 -11.50
C GLN A 641 -3.17 -19.18 -11.92
N ILE A 642 -2.73 -19.97 -10.97
CA ILE A 642 -2.27 -21.35 -11.18
C ILE A 642 -3.47 -22.27 -10.99
N TRP A 643 -3.86 -23.00 -12.04
CA TRP A 643 -5.07 -23.83 -12.02
C TRP A 643 -4.80 -25.28 -11.62
N TYR A 644 -3.62 -25.80 -11.99
CA TYR A 644 -3.28 -27.19 -11.73
C TYR A 644 -1.78 -27.41 -11.63
N ALA A 645 -1.36 -28.28 -10.72
CA ALA A 645 0.01 -28.78 -10.58
C ALA A 645 0.00 -30.29 -10.40
N GLU A 646 0.78 -31.04 -11.19
CA GLU A 646 0.83 -32.48 -11.12
C GLU A 646 1.63 -32.93 -9.89
N LYS A 647 0.98 -33.60 -8.94
CA LYS A 647 1.58 -34.11 -7.69
C LYS A 647 2.09 -33.03 -6.74
N ALA A 648 1.56 -31.82 -6.83
CA ALA A 648 1.88 -30.70 -5.97
C ALA A 648 0.64 -29.85 -5.73
N GLU A 649 0.64 -29.02 -4.71
CA GLU A 649 -0.37 -27.98 -4.53
C GLU A 649 -0.07 -26.82 -5.50
N THR A 650 -1.11 -26.10 -5.95
CA THR A 650 -0.93 -24.95 -6.84
C THR A 650 -0.12 -23.83 -6.19
N THR A 651 -0.20 -23.72 -4.87
CA THR A 651 0.55 -22.76 -4.05
C THR A 651 2.05 -23.02 -3.98
N ASP A 652 2.50 -24.24 -4.29
CA ASP A 652 3.91 -24.61 -4.32
C ASP A 652 4.61 -24.25 -5.64
N VAL A 653 3.82 -24.02 -6.70
CA VAL A 653 4.35 -23.53 -7.99
C VAL A 653 4.59 -22.02 -7.87
N LYS A 654 5.77 -21.57 -8.28
CA LYS A 654 6.12 -20.14 -8.24
C LYS A 654 6.29 -19.57 -9.64
N ILE A 655 5.75 -18.38 -9.83
CA ILE A 655 6.07 -17.52 -10.97
C ILE A 655 7.12 -16.54 -10.46
N THR A 656 8.36 -16.73 -10.87
CA THR A 656 9.51 -16.00 -10.31
C THR A 656 9.89 -14.78 -11.16
N ASP A 657 9.48 -14.77 -12.42
CA ASP A 657 9.76 -13.65 -13.32
C ASP A 657 8.76 -13.61 -14.47
N ALA A 658 8.51 -12.42 -15.02
CA ALA A 658 7.84 -12.22 -16.28
C ALA A 658 8.47 -11.04 -17.03
N TYR A 659 8.66 -11.16 -18.33
CA TYR A 659 9.29 -10.10 -19.10
C TYR A 659 8.84 -10.10 -20.56
N VAL A 660 9.17 -9.03 -21.24
CA VAL A 660 9.03 -8.87 -22.69
C VAL A 660 10.42 -8.66 -23.30
N LYS A 661 10.66 -9.16 -24.48
CA LYS A 661 11.92 -8.92 -25.20
C LYS A 661 11.78 -7.65 -26.03
N SER A 662 12.61 -6.66 -25.75
CA SER A 662 12.76 -5.49 -26.64
C SER A 662 13.42 -5.96 -27.94
N GLU A 663 12.95 -5.51 -29.09
CA GLU A 663 13.62 -5.79 -30.36
C GLU A 663 15.04 -5.22 -30.32
N GLY A 664 16.06 -6.10 -30.12
CA GLY A 664 17.47 -5.73 -30.20
C GLY A 664 18.41 -6.28 -29.12
N THR A 665 17.99 -7.11 -28.17
CA THR A 665 18.89 -7.76 -27.20
C THR A 665 19.05 -9.25 -27.50
N GLU A 666 20.26 -9.66 -27.92
CA GLU A 666 20.64 -11.06 -28.02
C GLU A 666 20.81 -11.68 -26.63
N ASP A 667 20.29 -12.92 -26.48
CA ASP A 667 20.33 -13.75 -25.26
C ASP A 667 21.79 -14.02 -24.81
N PRO A 668 22.16 -13.80 -23.51
CA PRO A 668 23.50 -14.06 -23.00
C PRO A 668 23.87 -15.55 -22.84
N SER A 669 23.06 -16.52 -23.25
CA SER A 669 23.23 -17.93 -22.91
C SER A 669 23.69 -18.86 -24.06
N GLU A 670 24.25 -18.36 -25.16
CA GLU A 670 24.96 -19.24 -26.12
C GLU A 670 26.46 -18.92 -26.18
N GLU A 671 27.26 -19.71 -25.43
CA GLU A 671 28.72 -19.78 -25.56
C GLU A 671 29.16 -20.53 -26.83
N SER A 672 29.88 -19.79 -27.64
CA SER A 672 31.06 -20.17 -28.47
C SER A 672 31.03 -21.33 -29.47
N SER A 673 31.26 -21.00 -30.68
CA SER A 673 32.38 -21.63 -31.44
C SER A 673 32.93 -20.68 -32.50
N GLU A 674 34.25 -20.49 -32.40
CA GLU A 674 35.10 -19.68 -33.28
C GLU A 674 35.04 -20.10 -34.77
N SER A 675 35.12 -19.13 -35.67
CA SER A 675 35.98 -19.22 -36.83
C SER A 675 36.17 -17.87 -37.52
N GLU A 676 37.43 -17.50 -37.59
CA GLU A 676 38.12 -16.45 -38.39
C GLU A 676 37.52 -16.19 -39.79
N THR A 677 37.56 -15.05 -40.37
CA THR A 677 38.56 -14.10 -40.87
C THR A 677 37.95 -13.08 -41.83
N GLU A 678 38.27 -11.87 -41.58
CA GLU A 678 38.76 -10.76 -42.45
C GLU A 678 38.10 -10.38 -43.79
N PRO A 679 38.46 -9.17 -44.29
CA PRO A 679 37.75 -7.87 -44.10
C PRO A 679 37.38 -7.23 -45.45
N VAL A 680 37.00 -5.92 -45.38
CA VAL A 680 36.97 -4.92 -46.50
C VAL A 680 35.65 -4.86 -47.25
N GLU A 681 35.00 -3.75 -47.37
CA GLU A 681 35.40 -2.41 -47.85
C GLU A 681 34.31 -1.36 -47.50
N THR A 682 34.80 -0.20 -47.23
CA THR A 682 34.05 1.05 -47.21
C THR A 682 33.37 1.33 -48.54
N SER A 683 32.07 1.67 -48.47
CA SER A 683 31.50 2.54 -49.50
C SER A 683 30.61 3.61 -48.85
N GLU A 684 30.91 4.79 -49.33
CA GLU A 684 30.41 6.09 -48.90
C GLU A 684 28.88 6.19 -48.95
N SER A 685 28.33 6.95 -47.99
CA SER A 685 26.95 7.40 -47.93
C SER A 685 26.52 8.13 -49.19
N GLU A 686 25.53 7.65 -49.88
CA GLU A 686 24.68 8.52 -50.69
C GLU A 686 23.64 9.16 -49.80
N THR A 687 23.68 10.48 -49.68
CA THR A 687 22.65 11.29 -49.11
C THR A 687 21.43 11.25 -50.04
N ASP A 688 20.34 10.61 -49.61
CA ASP A 688 19.06 10.74 -50.27
C ASP A 688 18.55 12.17 -50.09
N VAL A 689 18.54 12.91 -51.18
CA VAL A 689 17.89 14.21 -51.30
C VAL A 689 16.40 13.93 -51.48
N ALA A 690 15.56 14.48 -50.58
CA ALA A 690 14.12 14.40 -50.65
C ALA A 690 13.60 14.79 -52.06
N PRO A 691 12.55 14.11 -52.57
CA PRO A 691 11.89 14.52 -53.82
C PRO A 691 11.41 15.99 -53.75
N ASP A 692 11.57 16.73 -54.80
CA ASP A 692 11.14 18.12 -54.91
C ASP A 692 9.64 18.24 -54.54
N GLY A 693 9.31 18.94 -53.42
CA GLY A 693 7.94 19.26 -52.98
C GLY A 693 7.47 18.59 -51.69
N VAL A 694 8.21 17.68 -51.08
CA VAL A 694 7.86 17.03 -49.79
C VAL A 694 8.32 17.94 -48.65
N LYS A 695 7.37 18.26 -47.74
CA LYS A 695 7.64 18.96 -46.49
C LYS A 695 7.27 18.08 -45.32
N TYR A 696 8.26 17.31 -44.85
CA TYR A 696 8.06 16.36 -43.77
C TYR A 696 7.48 17.02 -42.53
N GLY A 697 6.39 16.40 -42.00
CA GLY A 697 5.63 16.88 -40.86
C GLY A 697 4.44 17.80 -41.18
N ASP A 698 4.30 18.33 -42.40
CA ASP A 698 3.20 19.18 -42.84
C ASP A 698 2.05 18.31 -43.39
N ALA A 699 1.32 17.66 -42.50
CA ALA A 699 0.27 16.70 -42.82
C ALA A 699 -1.01 17.33 -43.36
N ASN A 700 -1.28 18.62 -42.99
CA ASN A 700 -2.47 19.35 -43.40
C ASN A 700 -2.23 20.21 -44.65
N LEU A 701 -0.95 20.30 -45.16
CA LEU A 701 -0.54 21.02 -46.33
C LEU A 701 -0.72 22.54 -46.22
N ASP A 702 -0.68 23.11 -45.00
CA ASP A 702 -0.80 24.56 -44.79
C ASP A 702 0.55 25.31 -44.93
N GLY A 703 1.62 24.60 -45.12
CA GLY A 703 2.97 25.12 -45.30
C GLY A 703 3.71 25.35 -43.98
N SER A 704 3.20 24.88 -42.84
CA SER A 704 3.83 25.02 -41.51
C SER A 704 3.76 23.71 -40.75
N VAL A 705 4.83 23.27 -40.15
CA VAL A 705 4.82 22.10 -39.27
C VAL A 705 4.51 22.55 -37.83
N ASN A 706 3.34 22.21 -37.32
CA ASN A 706 2.86 22.68 -36.02
C ASN A 706 1.86 21.69 -35.39
N ILE A 707 1.26 22.04 -34.25
CA ILE A 707 0.32 21.18 -33.52
C ILE A 707 -0.92 20.76 -34.33
N VAL A 708 -1.29 21.53 -35.36
CA VAL A 708 -2.45 21.19 -36.20
C VAL A 708 -2.16 19.95 -37.04
N ASP A 709 -0.90 19.73 -37.45
CA ASP A 709 -0.48 18.54 -38.19
C ASP A 709 -0.58 17.30 -37.32
N VAL A 710 -0.13 17.40 -36.07
CA VAL A 710 -0.29 16.32 -35.07
C VAL A 710 -1.76 15.96 -34.89
N ILE A 711 -2.64 16.97 -34.74
CA ILE A 711 -4.08 16.74 -34.63
C ILE A 711 -4.64 16.09 -35.90
N THR A 712 -4.16 16.49 -37.07
CA THR A 712 -4.61 15.96 -38.37
C THR A 712 -4.18 14.50 -38.53
N ILE A 713 -2.95 14.14 -38.19
CA ILE A 713 -2.47 12.76 -38.16
C ILE A 713 -3.26 11.92 -37.15
N ASN A 714 -3.42 12.40 -35.94
CA ASN A 714 -4.18 11.67 -34.90
C ASN A 714 -5.65 11.43 -35.29
N LYS A 715 -6.28 12.37 -35.99
CA LYS A 715 -7.64 12.15 -36.55
C LYS A 715 -7.65 11.07 -37.62
N ALA A 716 -6.62 11.03 -38.45
CA ALA A 716 -6.48 10.00 -39.48
C ALA A 716 -6.23 8.62 -38.88
N ILE A 717 -5.37 8.51 -37.87
CA ILE A 717 -5.12 7.27 -37.09
C ILE A 717 -6.43 6.77 -36.46
N MET A 718 -7.23 7.67 -35.87
CA MET A 718 -8.53 7.34 -35.28
C MET A 718 -9.65 7.08 -36.31
N GLY A 719 -9.38 7.14 -37.60
CA GLY A 719 -10.41 7.00 -38.65
C GLY A 719 -11.47 8.10 -38.66
N LYS A 720 -11.20 9.25 -38.03
CA LYS A 720 -12.12 10.40 -37.97
C LYS A 720 -11.93 11.40 -39.11
N ASP A 721 -10.83 11.27 -39.83
CA ASP A 721 -10.49 12.07 -41.02
C ASP A 721 -9.60 11.26 -41.95
N THR A 722 -9.34 11.74 -43.16
CA THR A 722 -8.43 11.10 -44.13
C THR A 722 -7.43 12.12 -44.64
N LEU A 723 -6.15 11.79 -44.60
CA LEU A 723 -5.12 12.60 -45.23
C LEU A 723 -5.25 12.56 -46.73
N THR A 724 -4.91 13.66 -47.39
CA THR A 724 -4.70 13.66 -48.84
C THR A 724 -3.48 12.82 -49.20
N SER A 725 -3.33 12.42 -50.46
CA SER A 725 -2.15 11.63 -50.88
C SER A 725 -0.83 12.37 -50.63
N GLU A 726 -0.81 13.70 -50.75
CA GLU A 726 0.35 14.56 -50.47
C GLU A 726 0.55 14.76 -48.97
N GLY A 727 -0.54 14.92 -48.20
CA GLY A 727 -0.49 15.00 -46.74
C GLY A 727 -0.02 13.71 -46.09
N LEU A 728 -0.38 12.56 -46.67
CA LEU A 728 0.12 11.25 -46.22
C LEU A 728 1.65 11.13 -46.44
N VAL A 729 2.16 11.56 -47.60
CA VAL A 729 3.61 11.55 -47.89
C VAL A 729 4.37 12.47 -46.95
N ASN A 730 3.82 13.62 -46.61
CA ASN A 730 4.43 14.55 -45.67
C ASN A 730 4.37 14.05 -44.20
N ALA A 731 3.33 13.27 -43.87
CA ALA A 731 3.13 12.72 -42.55
C ALA A 731 3.90 11.41 -42.31
N ASP A 732 4.17 10.64 -43.37
CA ASP A 732 4.83 9.32 -43.31
C ASP A 732 6.35 9.49 -43.22
N LEU A 733 6.83 9.75 -42.02
CA LEU A 733 8.24 10.04 -41.74
C LEU A 733 9.11 8.76 -41.80
N ASN A 734 8.54 7.64 -41.39
CA ASN A 734 9.22 6.34 -41.37
C ASN A 734 8.99 5.50 -42.64
N HIS A 735 8.31 6.08 -43.64
CA HIS A 735 8.07 5.50 -44.97
C HIS A 735 7.31 4.17 -45.00
N ASN A 736 6.42 3.94 -44.00
CA ASN A 736 5.61 2.72 -43.90
C ASN A 736 4.26 2.83 -44.64
N GLN A 737 3.98 3.96 -45.29
CA GLN A 737 2.80 4.28 -46.11
C GLN A 737 1.49 4.41 -45.32
N LYS A 738 1.54 4.67 -44.04
CA LYS A 738 0.38 4.94 -43.19
C LYS A 738 0.77 5.90 -42.06
N PRO A 739 -0.14 6.81 -41.62
CA PRO A 739 0.12 7.61 -40.44
C PRO A 739 0.00 6.77 -39.18
N ASP A 740 0.93 6.93 -38.24
CA ASP A 740 0.87 6.30 -36.94
C ASP A 740 1.30 7.25 -35.80
N SER A 741 1.40 6.73 -34.57
CA SER A 741 1.70 7.54 -33.39
C SER A 741 3.14 8.03 -33.36
N ASP A 742 4.07 7.36 -34.04
CA ASP A 742 5.49 7.70 -34.02
C ASP A 742 5.74 8.98 -34.81
N GLU A 743 5.07 9.16 -35.98
CA GLU A 743 5.10 10.40 -36.71
C GLU A 743 4.50 11.57 -35.92
N SER A 744 3.37 11.34 -35.23
CA SER A 744 2.79 12.33 -34.35
C SER A 744 3.74 12.76 -33.26
N LEU A 745 4.46 11.81 -32.66
CA LEU A 745 5.45 12.07 -31.62
C LEU A 745 6.69 12.77 -32.17
N ALA A 746 7.17 12.38 -33.36
CA ALA A 746 8.30 13.03 -34.01
C ALA A 746 8.01 14.51 -34.31
N ILE A 747 6.83 14.81 -34.84
CA ILE A 747 6.40 16.18 -35.10
C ILE A 747 6.24 16.98 -33.78
N LEU A 748 5.74 16.38 -32.72
CA LEU A 748 5.69 17.03 -31.40
C LEU A 748 7.12 17.35 -30.89
N LYS A 749 8.06 16.41 -31.01
CA LYS A 749 9.47 16.66 -30.65
C LYS A 749 10.11 17.79 -31.46
N PHE A 750 9.76 17.88 -32.74
CA PHE A 750 10.19 18.99 -33.61
C PHE A 750 9.60 20.33 -33.15
N ILE A 751 8.30 20.39 -32.86
CA ILE A 751 7.61 21.61 -32.40
C ILE A 751 8.24 22.16 -31.11
N VAL A 752 8.65 21.30 -30.20
CA VAL A 752 9.28 21.69 -28.92
C VAL A 752 10.83 21.84 -29.04
N GLY A 753 11.39 21.72 -30.24
CA GLY A 753 12.81 21.96 -30.51
C GLY A 753 13.75 20.82 -30.12
N LEU A 754 13.24 19.61 -29.89
CA LEU A 754 14.03 18.42 -29.61
C LEU A 754 14.52 17.70 -30.87
N LEU A 755 13.90 17.92 -32.01
CA LEU A 755 14.32 17.48 -33.34
C LEU A 755 14.48 18.68 -34.27
N SER A 756 15.38 18.59 -35.24
CA SER A 756 15.54 19.55 -36.32
C SER A 756 14.71 19.15 -37.55
N GLU A 757 14.57 20.06 -38.52
CA GLU A 757 13.91 19.75 -39.81
C GLU A 757 14.62 18.62 -40.57
N SER A 758 15.94 18.48 -40.42
CA SER A 758 16.69 17.38 -40.97
C SER A 758 16.44 16.04 -40.26
N ASP A 759 16.10 16.06 -38.99
CA ASP A 759 15.74 14.85 -38.22
C ASP A 759 14.36 14.34 -38.63
N LEU A 760 13.40 15.22 -38.95
CA LEU A 760 12.12 14.78 -39.52
C LEU A 760 12.27 14.17 -40.92
N ALA A 761 13.21 14.63 -41.70
CA ALA A 761 13.46 14.11 -43.05
C ALA A 761 14.21 12.76 -43.05
N ASN A 762 14.77 12.36 -41.93
CA ASN A 762 15.55 11.13 -41.76
C ASN A 762 15.03 10.28 -40.58
N PHE A 763 13.77 10.37 -40.28
CA PHE A 763 13.14 9.74 -39.12
C PHE A 763 12.96 8.20 -39.28
#